data_81272c9cbaedfcc970a24c27e1202912
#
_entry.id   81272c9cbaedfcc970a24c27e1202912
#
_cell.length_a   1.000
_cell.length_b   1.000
_cell.length_c   1.000
_cell.angle_alpha   90.00
_cell.angle_beta   90.00
_cell.angle_gamma   90.00
#
_symmetry.space_group_name_H-M   'P 1'
#
loop_
_entity.id
_entity.type
_entity.pdbx_description
1 polymer ?
#
loop_
_entity_poly.entity_id
_entity_poly.type
_entity_poly.pdbx_seq_one_letter_code
_entity_poly.pdbx_strand_id
1 'polypeptide(L)'
;MPRSFDTPLPIDAVLDDLARTLERNNAAVLVAPPGAGKTTRVPLALLDAPWARAKKIIVLEPRRIAARASAERMAKTLGERAGETVGYRVRFGSKISRATRIEVVTEGIFSRQILDDPELNGVAAVLFDEFHERSLDADLGLALARDAQTGLREDLRLLVMSATLDGARVAKLLGDAPVVESEGRAFPVETRYLSRKVDVPLERQMADSIATALRADPGSVLAFLPGAAEIRRTQNFLGERVQDASTEIVPLFGALDASVQDRAIAPAPKGGRKVVLATSIAETSLTIEGVRIVVDSGLARVPRYEPDIGLTRLETVRASRAAVDQRRGRAGRTEPGICYRLWDEPQTASLAAYTQPEILSADLSSLVLDLAQWGVSDPATLAFLDPPPAPALKEARGLLEELGALDADGRITTEGKRLRALALPPRLARMIVDSDAFGAGENAAEVAAILTERGLGGDSVDLDHRLDQFRRDRSQRASSARDLAHRWASQVASSSVQKDAALSTGVMLAFAFPDRVAKNRGNGSFVLANGRGASVEQTSSLARAPYVAVGELTGTAAAGRILLAAPITQDEIETQFAGHIEVADEISFDRTALSLHARRKKTLHAITLSEAPLALSPSVETARILADGIVAAGLGRLPWSKSAKQWRDRVMFLRQAEGDSWPDLSDEGLVASAADWLVPALYDKTSLKEFSAGDLSEALLGLLPWELRARLEREAPTHFEAPTGTMLAIDYEAEQGPTIAVRLQELFGLNTHPSIAKGKVPLVLELLSPAQRPVQVTRDLPGFWRGSYAAVRSDLRGRYPRHPWPEDPASAMPTRRVKPRGT
;
A
#
# COMPACT_ATOMS: atom_id res chain seq x y z
N MET A 1 48.88 -25.07 20.96
CA MET A 1 48.72 -25.66 19.61
C MET A 1 47.23 -25.86 19.38
N PRO A 2 46.69 -25.53 18.21
CA PRO A 2 45.30 -25.85 17.90
C PRO A 2 45.05 -27.34 17.98
N ARG A 3 43.80 -27.70 18.25
CA ARG A 3 43.39 -29.11 18.36
C ARG A 3 43.62 -29.85 17.03
N SER A 4 44.21 -31.02 17.07
CA SER A 4 44.27 -31.95 15.93
C SER A 4 42.92 -32.71 15.83
N PHE A 5 42.48 -32.96 14.62
CA PHE A 5 41.21 -33.65 14.36
C PHE A 5 41.48 -34.95 13.59
N ASP A 6 40.78 -36.02 13.92
CA ASP A 6 41.05 -37.34 13.36
C ASP A 6 40.71 -37.44 11.86
N THR A 7 39.72 -36.64 11.40
CA THR A 7 39.32 -36.61 9.98
C THR A 7 39.68 -35.24 9.40
N PRO A 8 40.64 -35.15 8.47
CA PRO A 8 41.06 -33.86 7.93
C PRO A 8 39.94 -33.20 7.07
N LEU A 9 39.71 -31.91 7.31
CA LEU A 9 38.88 -31.05 6.50
C LEU A 9 39.72 -29.93 5.85
N PRO A 10 39.30 -29.38 4.74
CA PRO A 10 40.09 -28.35 4.04
C PRO A 10 40.44 -27.14 4.92
N ILE A 11 39.53 -26.75 5.82
CA ILE A 11 39.74 -25.63 6.71
C ILE A 11 40.92 -25.85 7.71
N ASP A 12 41.24 -27.09 8.01
CA ASP A 12 42.27 -27.42 8.99
C ASP A 12 43.65 -26.84 8.60
N ALA A 13 43.92 -26.66 7.30
CA ALA A 13 45.16 -26.10 6.77
C ALA A 13 45.38 -24.62 7.17
N VAL A 14 44.32 -23.87 7.47
CA VAL A 14 44.39 -22.44 7.79
C VAL A 14 44.03 -22.11 9.24
N LEU A 15 43.70 -23.12 10.09
CA LEU A 15 43.28 -22.91 11.48
C LEU A 15 44.42 -22.28 12.33
N ASP A 16 45.67 -22.70 12.12
CA ASP A 16 46.84 -22.14 12.83
C ASP A 16 47.10 -20.68 12.45
N ASP A 17 46.91 -20.35 11.17
CA ASP A 17 47.08 -18.98 10.70
C ASP A 17 45.94 -18.09 11.20
N LEU A 18 44.70 -18.58 11.18
CA LEU A 18 43.53 -17.87 11.73
C LEU A 18 43.68 -17.61 13.22
N ALA A 19 44.16 -18.62 14.00
CA ALA A 19 44.38 -18.46 15.43
C ALA A 19 45.45 -17.40 15.72
N ARG A 20 46.60 -17.41 15.00
CA ARG A 20 47.63 -16.38 15.09
C ARG A 20 47.13 -15.00 14.69
N THR A 21 46.30 -14.93 13.64
CA THR A 21 45.71 -13.68 13.18
C THR A 21 44.82 -13.06 14.26
N LEU A 22 43.95 -13.85 14.89
CA LEU A 22 43.07 -13.37 15.98
C LEU A 22 43.81 -13.15 17.31
N GLU A 23 45.03 -13.67 17.49
CA GLU A 23 45.89 -13.35 18.62
C GLU A 23 46.47 -11.93 18.50
N ARG A 24 46.78 -11.51 17.26
CA ARG A 24 47.41 -10.21 16.96
C ARG A 24 46.39 -9.13 16.65
N ASN A 25 45.20 -9.50 16.15
CA ASN A 25 44.16 -8.60 15.71
C ASN A 25 42.84 -8.93 16.39
N ASN A 26 42.04 -7.90 16.65
CA ASN A 26 40.70 -8.07 17.26
C ASN A 26 39.62 -8.35 16.24
N ALA A 27 39.91 -8.34 14.94
CA ALA A 27 39.00 -8.69 13.87
C ALA A 27 39.71 -9.47 12.77
N ALA A 28 39.02 -10.39 12.13
CA ALA A 28 39.49 -11.12 10.95
C ALA A 28 38.28 -11.52 10.06
N VAL A 29 38.57 -11.77 8.79
CA VAL A 29 37.62 -12.34 7.84
C VAL A 29 38.15 -13.68 7.38
N LEU A 30 37.30 -14.71 7.41
CA LEU A 30 37.62 -16.04 6.88
C LEU A 30 36.79 -16.31 5.65
N VAL A 31 37.41 -16.48 4.50
CA VAL A 31 36.80 -16.87 3.26
C VAL A 31 37.05 -18.35 2.99
N ALA A 32 36.00 -19.16 3.00
CA ALA A 32 36.13 -20.59 2.77
C ALA A 32 34.87 -21.14 2.08
N PRO A 33 35.01 -21.98 1.05
CA PRO A 33 33.86 -22.52 0.33
C PRO A 33 32.97 -23.37 1.24
N PRO A 34 31.70 -23.57 0.84
CA PRO A 34 30.78 -24.41 1.57
C PRO A 34 31.32 -25.85 1.70
N GLY A 35 31.22 -26.40 2.92
CA GLY A 35 31.74 -27.76 3.20
C GLY A 35 33.19 -27.84 3.58
N ALA A 36 33.94 -26.73 3.61
CA ALA A 36 35.33 -26.71 4.11
C ALA A 36 35.44 -27.08 5.60
N GLY A 37 34.34 -26.99 6.37
CA GLY A 37 34.32 -27.31 7.80
C GLY A 37 34.42 -26.07 8.71
N LYS A 38 34.28 -24.83 8.17
CA LYS A 38 34.42 -23.57 8.92
C LYS A 38 33.53 -23.53 10.17
N THR A 39 32.23 -23.81 10.04
CA THR A 39 31.24 -23.78 11.11
C THR A 39 31.59 -24.68 12.30
N THR A 40 32.13 -25.87 12.06
CA THR A 40 32.31 -26.89 13.10
C THR A 40 33.75 -27.01 13.61
N ARG A 41 34.74 -26.52 12.84
CA ARG A 41 36.15 -26.61 13.19
C ARG A 41 36.69 -25.35 13.84
N VAL A 42 36.36 -24.18 13.26
CA VAL A 42 36.87 -22.89 13.70
C VAL A 42 36.56 -22.61 15.16
N PRO A 43 35.30 -22.73 15.64
CA PRO A 43 35.03 -22.47 17.06
C PRO A 43 35.81 -23.43 18.02
N LEU A 44 35.95 -24.71 17.61
CA LEU A 44 36.69 -25.69 18.39
C LEU A 44 38.19 -25.41 18.43
N ALA A 45 38.79 -24.96 17.33
CA ALA A 45 40.19 -24.60 17.25
C ALA A 45 40.52 -23.35 18.09
N LEU A 46 39.58 -22.40 18.17
CA LEU A 46 39.74 -21.14 18.93
C LEU A 46 39.45 -21.32 20.44
N LEU A 47 38.83 -22.41 20.86
CA LEU A 47 38.43 -22.65 22.26
C LEU A 47 39.58 -22.61 23.25
N ASP A 48 40.75 -23.08 22.81
CA ASP A 48 41.94 -23.17 23.60
C ASP A 48 42.87 -21.95 23.47
N ALA A 49 42.47 -20.96 22.66
CA ALA A 49 43.26 -19.72 22.52
C ALA A 49 43.40 -18.97 23.86
N PRO A 50 44.56 -18.33 24.13
CA PRO A 50 44.81 -17.64 25.41
C PRO A 50 43.72 -16.62 25.77
N TRP A 51 43.27 -15.87 24.79
CA TRP A 51 42.24 -14.84 24.94
C TRP A 51 40.80 -15.40 25.14
N ALA A 52 40.58 -16.68 24.78
CA ALA A 52 39.29 -17.34 24.95
C ALA A 52 39.15 -18.07 26.30
N ARG A 53 40.26 -18.20 27.10
CA ARG A 53 40.24 -18.95 28.37
C ARG A 53 39.19 -18.42 29.33
N ALA A 54 38.37 -19.33 29.86
CA ALA A 54 37.28 -19.07 30.81
C ALA A 54 36.15 -18.14 30.28
N LYS A 55 36.22 -17.73 29.02
CA LYS A 55 35.20 -16.90 28.38
C LYS A 55 34.45 -17.72 27.32
N LYS A 56 33.30 -17.22 26.85
CA LYS A 56 32.50 -17.87 25.81
C LYS A 56 32.91 -17.40 24.41
N ILE A 57 32.66 -18.26 23.44
CA ILE A 57 32.66 -17.96 22.03
C ILE A 57 31.23 -18.07 21.55
N ILE A 58 30.64 -17.00 20.99
CA ILE A 58 29.33 -17.00 20.38
C ILE A 58 29.51 -17.24 18.88
N VAL A 59 28.69 -18.16 18.32
CA VAL A 59 28.68 -18.47 16.89
C VAL A 59 27.29 -18.18 16.36
N LEU A 60 27.16 -17.24 15.44
CA LEU A 60 25.88 -16.89 14.78
C LEU A 60 25.67 -17.80 13.58
N GLU A 61 24.48 -18.35 13.51
CA GLU A 61 23.99 -19.14 12.38
C GLU A 61 22.66 -18.57 11.88
N PRO A 62 22.45 -18.42 10.57
CA PRO A 62 21.23 -17.83 10.06
C PRO A 62 19.99 -18.71 10.28
N ARG A 63 20.16 -19.99 10.53
CA ARG A 63 19.04 -20.96 10.53
C ARG A 63 19.04 -21.84 11.77
N ARG A 64 17.86 -21.98 12.39
CA ARG A 64 17.65 -22.81 13.60
C ARG A 64 18.17 -24.25 13.46
N ILE A 65 17.92 -24.86 12.28
CA ILE A 65 18.32 -26.26 12.01
C ILE A 65 19.84 -26.33 11.97
N ALA A 66 20.50 -25.39 11.32
CA ALA A 66 21.95 -25.34 11.20
C ALA A 66 22.61 -25.10 12.56
N ALA A 67 22.08 -24.16 13.34
CA ALA A 67 22.59 -23.90 14.71
C ALA A 67 22.53 -25.15 15.60
N ARG A 68 21.41 -25.89 15.55
CA ARG A 68 21.30 -27.14 16.29
C ARG A 68 22.27 -28.21 15.77
N ALA A 69 22.29 -28.44 14.47
CA ALA A 69 23.09 -29.48 13.86
C ALA A 69 24.61 -29.22 14.01
N SER A 70 25.04 -27.96 13.88
CA SER A 70 26.46 -27.59 14.10
C SER A 70 26.87 -27.75 15.55
N ALA A 71 26.04 -27.34 16.51
CA ALA A 71 26.30 -27.56 17.91
C ALA A 71 26.39 -29.04 18.28
N GLU A 72 25.46 -29.88 17.85
CA GLU A 72 25.45 -31.32 18.07
C GLU A 72 26.69 -31.99 17.44
N ARG A 73 27.10 -31.55 16.22
CA ARG A 73 28.29 -32.06 15.56
C ARG A 73 29.58 -31.69 16.26
N MET A 74 29.69 -30.44 16.73
CA MET A 74 30.84 -29.98 17.53
C MET A 74 30.92 -30.73 18.88
N ALA A 75 29.81 -30.87 19.57
CA ALA A 75 29.79 -31.64 20.84
C ALA A 75 30.22 -33.09 20.59
N LYS A 76 29.68 -33.75 19.55
CA LYS A 76 30.13 -35.11 19.19
C LYS A 76 31.61 -35.20 18.86
N THR A 77 32.19 -34.19 18.21
CA THR A 77 33.66 -34.12 17.94
C THR A 77 34.47 -34.06 19.24
N LEU A 78 33.88 -33.49 20.30
CA LEU A 78 34.49 -33.47 21.63
C LEU A 78 34.23 -34.76 22.45
N GLY A 79 33.42 -35.69 21.96
CA GLY A 79 32.92 -36.86 22.70
C GLY A 79 31.83 -36.50 23.72
N GLU A 80 31.19 -35.36 23.61
CA GLU A 80 30.21 -34.79 24.54
C GLU A 80 28.83 -34.74 23.93
N ARG A 81 27.82 -34.37 24.75
CA ARG A 81 26.46 -34.02 24.31
C ARG A 81 26.29 -32.51 24.19
N ALA A 82 25.44 -32.09 23.30
CA ALA A 82 25.06 -30.67 23.23
C ALA A 82 24.44 -30.20 24.55
N GLY A 83 24.91 -29.05 25.05
CA GLY A 83 24.60 -28.49 26.37
C GLY A 83 25.74 -28.60 27.38
N GLU A 84 26.81 -29.33 27.07
CA GLU A 84 28.07 -29.38 27.88
C GLU A 84 29.02 -28.25 27.41
N THR A 85 30.21 -28.54 26.90
CA THR A 85 31.13 -27.51 26.39
C THR A 85 30.56 -26.74 25.21
N VAL A 86 29.80 -27.39 24.34
CA VAL A 86 29.09 -26.80 23.17
C VAL A 86 27.59 -26.86 23.39
N GLY A 87 26.94 -25.72 23.30
CA GLY A 87 25.49 -25.64 23.39
C GLY A 87 24.90 -24.77 22.28
N TYR A 88 23.58 -24.71 22.24
CA TYR A 88 22.88 -23.84 21.31
C TYR A 88 21.67 -23.16 21.96
N ARG A 89 21.30 -22.00 21.40
CA ARG A 89 20.07 -21.28 21.75
C ARG A 89 19.39 -20.78 20.47
N VAL A 90 18.18 -21.24 20.27
CA VAL A 90 17.30 -20.88 19.15
C VAL A 90 15.91 -20.57 19.69
N ARG A 91 15.05 -19.92 18.87
CA ARG A 91 13.74 -19.38 19.29
C ARG A 91 12.85 -20.39 20.04
N PHE A 92 12.88 -21.68 19.69
CA PHE A 92 12.03 -22.72 20.28
C PHE A 92 12.83 -23.83 20.99
N GLY A 93 14.09 -23.61 21.34
CA GLY A 93 14.91 -24.63 21.97
C GLY A 93 16.23 -24.09 22.45
N SER A 94 16.65 -24.58 23.59
CA SER A 94 17.94 -24.25 24.16
C SER A 94 18.53 -25.49 24.83
N LYS A 95 19.80 -25.75 24.54
CA LYS A 95 20.63 -26.73 25.28
C LYS A 95 21.93 -26.03 25.64
N ILE A 96 21.98 -25.43 26.82
CA ILE A 96 23.11 -24.73 27.38
C ILE A 96 23.22 -25.06 28.88
N SER A 97 24.41 -24.96 29.42
CA SER A 97 24.69 -25.09 30.86
C SER A 97 25.73 -24.06 31.30
N ARG A 98 26.09 -24.06 32.56
CA ARG A 98 27.21 -23.25 33.08
C ARG A 98 28.56 -23.68 32.52
N ALA A 99 28.69 -24.90 32.03
CA ALA A 99 29.90 -25.40 31.38
C ALA A 99 30.03 -24.98 29.91
N THR A 100 28.96 -24.44 29.31
CA THR A 100 28.95 -24.08 27.89
C THR A 100 29.91 -22.93 27.58
N ARG A 101 30.89 -23.25 26.75
CA ARG A 101 31.97 -22.33 26.28
C ARG A 101 31.75 -21.90 24.82
N ILE A 102 31.19 -22.75 23.99
CA ILE A 102 30.77 -22.39 22.62
C ILE A 102 29.26 -22.38 22.62
N GLU A 103 28.68 -21.21 22.36
CA GLU A 103 27.23 -21.04 22.29
C GLU A 103 26.84 -20.71 20.83
N VAL A 104 26.18 -21.67 20.17
CA VAL A 104 25.68 -21.45 18.82
C VAL A 104 24.29 -20.85 18.92
N VAL A 105 24.10 -19.67 18.33
CA VAL A 105 22.85 -18.90 18.41
C VAL A 105 22.36 -18.53 17.02
N THR A 106 21.04 -18.31 16.87
CA THR A 106 20.54 -17.63 15.68
C THR A 106 20.78 -16.12 15.80
N GLU A 107 20.92 -15.46 14.65
CA GLU A 107 21.26 -14.05 14.54
C GLU A 107 20.37 -13.15 15.39
N GLY A 108 19.02 -13.29 15.32
CA GLY A 108 18.10 -12.52 16.15
C GLY A 108 18.19 -12.78 17.66
N ILE A 109 18.73 -13.94 18.09
CA ILE A 109 19.06 -14.19 19.52
C ILE A 109 20.26 -13.33 19.89
N PHE A 110 21.28 -13.26 19.04
CA PHE A 110 22.47 -12.47 19.31
C PHE A 110 22.15 -10.97 19.35
N SER A 111 21.36 -10.46 18.39
CA SER A 111 20.94 -9.05 18.36
C SER A 111 20.28 -8.65 19.69
N ARG A 112 19.52 -9.55 20.30
CA ARG A 112 18.95 -9.31 21.64
C ARG A 112 20.01 -9.36 22.74
N GLN A 113 20.89 -10.36 22.70
CA GLN A 113 21.94 -10.51 23.74
C GLN A 113 22.81 -9.25 23.82
N ILE A 114 23.23 -8.70 22.67
CA ILE A 114 24.08 -7.51 22.65
C ILE A 114 23.32 -6.24 23.06
N LEU A 115 22.03 -6.13 22.72
CA LEU A 115 21.18 -5.01 23.13
C LEU A 115 20.87 -5.04 24.64
N ASP A 116 20.79 -6.23 25.24
CA ASP A 116 20.53 -6.41 26.66
C ASP A 116 21.82 -6.32 27.49
N ASP A 117 22.99 -6.72 26.94
CA ASP A 117 24.33 -6.61 27.51
C ASP A 117 25.33 -6.08 26.48
N PRO A 118 25.42 -4.74 26.30
CA PRO A 118 26.32 -4.13 25.32
C PRO A 118 27.80 -4.46 25.51
N GLU A 119 28.21 -4.77 26.72
CA GLU A 119 29.58 -5.19 27.03
C GLU A 119 29.84 -6.66 26.70
N LEU A 120 28.79 -7.47 26.41
CA LEU A 120 28.92 -8.90 26.19
C LEU A 120 29.78 -9.58 27.28
N ASN A 121 29.41 -9.39 28.55
CA ASN A 121 30.17 -9.85 29.71
C ASN A 121 30.42 -11.35 29.64
N GLY A 122 31.70 -11.74 29.78
CA GLY A 122 32.10 -13.14 29.72
C GLY A 122 32.24 -13.69 28.29
N VAL A 123 32.06 -12.88 27.24
CA VAL A 123 32.25 -13.26 25.83
C VAL A 123 33.67 -12.83 25.38
N ALA A 124 34.41 -13.73 24.75
CA ALA A 124 35.70 -13.47 24.16
C ALA A 124 35.69 -13.18 22.68
N ALA A 125 34.77 -13.83 21.97
CA ALA A 125 34.64 -13.68 20.52
C ALA A 125 33.22 -13.90 20.05
N VAL A 126 32.88 -13.20 18.96
CA VAL A 126 31.64 -13.37 18.20
C VAL A 126 32.03 -13.77 16.76
N LEU A 127 31.53 -14.92 16.32
CA LEU A 127 31.76 -15.50 15.00
C LEU A 127 30.48 -15.41 14.18
N PHE A 128 30.49 -14.64 13.11
CA PHE A 128 29.39 -14.48 12.17
C PHE A 128 29.54 -15.50 11.05
N ASP A 129 28.82 -16.63 11.09
CA ASP A 129 28.90 -17.63 10.02
C ASP A 129 27.87 -17.36 8.92
N GLU A 130 28.17 -17.82 7.73
CA GLU A 130 27.37 -17.63 6.51
C GLU A 130 26.97 -16.16 6.26
N PHE A 131 27.80 -15.20 6.64
CA PHE A 131 27.52 -13.75 6.56
C PHE A 131 27.13 -13.27 5.15
N HIS A 132 27.52 -14.02 4.12
CA HIS A 132 27.13 -13.75 2.74
C HIS A 132 25.60 -13.94 2.47
N GLU A 133 24.83 -14.54 3.39
CA GLU A 133 23.37 -14.56 3.29
C GLU A 133 22.75 -13.17 3.53
N ARG A 134 23.46 -12.25 4.18
CA ARG A 134 23.13 -10.85 4.37
C ARG A 134 21.73 -10.66 4.95
N SER A 135 21.39 -11.38 6.01
CA SER A 135 20.16 -11.15 6.77
C SER A 135 20.21 -9.81 7.51
N LEU A 136 19.04 -9.25 7.80
CA LEU A 136 18.89 -8.01 8.55
C LEU A 136 19.51 -8.11 9.96
N ASP A 137 19.27 -9.23 10.63
CA ASP A 137 19.79 -9.49 11.99
C ASP A 137 21.32 -9.66 12.01
N ALA A 138 21.92 -10.27 10.96
CA ALA A 138 23.37 -10.39 10.85
C ALA A 138 24.03 -9.03 10.63
N ASP A 139 23.48 -8.22 9.72
CA ASP A 139 23.98 -6.88 9.45
C ASP A 139 23.89 -5.97 10.70
N LEU A 140 22.76 -6.02 11.42
CA LEU A 140 22.60 -5.31 12.70
C LEU A 140 23.57 -5.84 13.75
N GLY A 141 23.61 -7.15 13.94
CA GLY A 141 24.48 -7.78 14.94
C GLY A 141 25.96 -7.43 14.76
N LEU A 142 26.42 -7.40 13.49
CA LEU A 142 27.79 -7.00 13.17
C LEU A 142 28.01 -5.50 13.44
N ALA A 143 27.09 -4.64 13.06
CA ALA A 143 27.18 -3.20 13.29
C ALA A 143 27.27 -2.87 14.79
N LEU A 144 26.39 -3.49 15.61
CA LEU A 144 26.41 -3.31 17.08
C LEU A 144 27.66 -3.93 17.74
N ALA A 145 28.07 -5.13 17.30
CA ALA A 145 29.28 -5.76 17.85
C ALA A 145 30.53 -4.96 17.51
N ARG A 146 30.60 -4.33 16.34
CA ARG A 146 31.70 -3.46 15.95
C ARG A 146 31.71 -2.17 16.77
N ASP A 147 30.53 -1.58 17.01
CA ASP A 147 30.40 -0.40 17.87
C ASP A 147 30.78 -0.70 19.32
N ALA A 148 30.28 -1.81 19.87
CA ALA A 148 30.70 -2.29 21.19
C ALA A 148 32.21 -2.57 21.27
N GLN A 149 32.80 -3.16 20.21
CA GLN A 149 34.25 -3.43 20.16
C GLN A 149 35.07 -2.14 20.22
N THR A 150 34.63 -1.12 19.47
CA THR A 150 35.37 0.16 19.41
C THR A 150 35.18 1.03 20.64
N GLY A 151 33.99 1.03 21.25
CA GLY A 151 33.63 1.93 22.34
C GLY A 151 33.72 1.33 23.75
N LEU A 152 33.51 0.01 23.89
CA LEU A 152 33.33 -0.64 25.19
C LEU A 152 34.29 -1.80 25.42
N ARG A 153 34.63 -2.58 24.38
CA ARG A 153 35.30 -3.88 24.49
C ARG A 153 36.40 -4.05 23.45
N GLU A 154 37.45 -3.27 23.51
CA GLU A 154 38.62 -3.37 22.62
C GLU A 154 39.23 -4.80 22.56
N ASP A 155 39.00 -5.62 23.62
CA ASP A 155 39.46 -7.01 23.69
C ASP A 155 38.56 -8.01 22.96
N LEU A 156 37.32 -7.63 22.56
CA LEU A 156 36.38 -8.50 21.87
C LEU A 156 36.89 -8.86 20.47
N ARG A 157 36.87 -10.16 20.13
CA ARG A 157 37.24 -10.61 18.79
C ARG A 157 36.00 -10.76 17.92
N LEU A 158 36.08 -10.22 16.69
CA LEU A 158 35.06 -10.38 15.68
C LEU A 158 35.64 -11.20 14.53
N LEU A 159 34.99 -12.32 14.22
CA LEU A 159 35.34 -13.12 13.05
C LEU A 159 34.13 -13.25 12.13
N VAL A 160 34.26 -12.74 10.89
CA VAL A 160 33.27 -12.93 9.87
C VAL A 160 33.67 -14.06 8.93
N MET A 161 32.80 -15.06 8.80
CA MET A 161 33.03 -16.24 7.97
C MET A 161 32.08 -16.20 6.78
N SER A 162 32.63 -16.29 5.57
CA SER A 162 31.89 -16.17 4.32
C SER A 162 32.28 -17.25 3.33
N ALA A 163 31.35 -17.64 2.46
CA ALA A 163 31.62 -18.57 1.35
C ALA A 163 31.97 -17.85 0.03
N THR A 164 31.89 -16.54 -0.04
CA THR A 164 32.08 -15.75 -1.26
C THR A 164 33.19 -14.72 -1.09
N LEU A 165 33.75 -14.25 -2.23
CA LEU A 165 34.90 -13.33 -2.33
C LEU A 165 34.61 -11.87 -1.89
N ASP A 166 33.45 -11.55 -1.32
CA ASP A 166 33.16 -10.20 -0.81
C ASP A 166 33.89 -9.87 0.52
N GLY A 167 34.85 -10.73 0.89
CA GLY A 167 35.66 -10.56 2.10
C GLY A 167 36.39 -9.23 2.18
N ALA A 168 36.76 -8.62 1.05
CA ALA A 168 37.47 -7.34 1.04
C ALA A 168 36.58 -6.17 1.53
N ARG A 169 35.29 -6.13 1.18
CA ARG A 169 34.35 -5.11 1.69
C ARG A 169 34.13 -5.25 3.19
N VAL A 170 33.96 -6.50 3.65
CA VAL A 170 33.81 -6.80 5.09
C VAL A 170 35.09 -6.48 5.85
N ALA A 171 36.26 -6.82 5.30
CA ALA A 171 37.56 -6.50 5.92
C ALA A 171 37.71 -4.99 6.11
N LYS A 172 37.40 -4.20 5.10
CA LYS A 172 37.41 -2.74 5.17
C LYS A 172 36.45 -2.20 6.24
N LEU A 173 35.24 -2.77 6.34
CA LEU A 173 34.24 -2.41 7.35
C LEU A 173 34.76 -2.66 8.78
N LEU A 174 35.55 -3.73 8.96
CA LEU A 174 36.17 -4.10 10.24
C LEU A 174 37.48 -3.36 10.52
N GLY A 175 37.83 -2.30 9.76
CA GLY A 175 39.02 -1.51 9.93
C GLY A 175 40.25 -2.16 9.30
N ASP A 176 40.12 -2.60 8.05
CA ASP A 176 41.15 -3.30 7.27
C ASP A 176 41.61 -4.60 7.94
N ALA A 177 40.67 -5.36 8.48
CA ALA A 177 40.93 -6.64 9.13
C ALA A 177 41.61 -7.64 8.18
N PRO A 178 42.55 -8.47 8.66
CA PRO A 178 43.18 -9.50 7.83
C PRO A 178 42.14 -10.48 7.26
N VAL A 179 42.36 -10.89 5.99
CA VAL A 179 41.57 -11.91 5.31
C VAL A 179 42.37 -13.21 5.26
N VAL A 180 41.78 -14.28 5.80
CA VAL A 180 42.33 -15.65 5.72
C VAL A 180 41.50 -16.42 4.74
N GLU A 181 42.15 -17.04 3.75
CA GLU A 181 41.48 -17.79 2.68
C GLU A 181 41.79 -19.27 2.74
N SER A 182 40.75 -20.09 2.62
CA SER A 182 40.87 -21.55 2.45
C SER A 182 40.37 -21.97 1.07
N GLU A 183 41.24 -22.59 0.27
CA GLU A 183 40.91 -23.02 -1.08
C GLU A 183 39.76 -24.07 -1.12
N GLY A 184 39.60 -24.82 -0.04
CA GLY A 184 38.60 -25.89 0.04
C GLY A 184 38.97 -27.09 -0.85
N ARG A 185 38.18 -28.15 -0.76
CA ARG A 185 38.30 -29.33 -1.60
C ARG A 185 36.96 -29.60 -2.27
N ALA A 186 36.76 -29.09 -3.48
CA ALA A 186 35.57 -29.35 -4.27
C ALA A 186 35.89 -30.37 -5.36
N PHE A 187 35.05 -31.38 -5.46
CA PHE A 187 35.12 -32.29 -6.60
C PHE A 187 34.48 -31.67 -7.84
N PRO A 188 34.89 -32.06 -9.06
CA PRO A 188 34.29 -31.59 -10.29
C PRO A 188 32.77 -31.84 -10.33
N VAL A 189 32.01 -30.84 -10.78
CA VAL A 189 30.58 -30.98 -11.01
C VAL A 189 30.29 -30.68 -12.48
N GLU A 190 29.82 -31.66 -13.20
CA GLU A 190 29.31 -31.50 -14.57
C GLU A 190 28.00 -30.75 -14.54
N THR A 191 27.84 -29.70 -15.35
CA THR A 191 26.62 -28.94 -15.44
C THR A 191 25.89 -29.22 -16.73
N ARG A 192 24.64 -29.63 -16.65
CA ARG A 192 23.76 -29.91 -17.78
C ARG A 192 22.60 -28.94 -17.77
N TYR A 193 22.39 -28.20 -18.85
CA TYR A 193 21.32 -27.25 -19.03
C TYR A 193 20.12 -27.87 -19.71
N LEU A 194 18.93 -27.66 -19.15
CA LEU A 194 17.67 -28.16 -19.69
C LEU A 194 16.77 -26.97 -19.97
N SER A 195 16.43 -26.71 -21.22
CA SER A 195 15.55 -25.57 -21.58
C SER A 195 14.19 -25.67 -20.88
N ARG A 196 13.79 -24.58 -20.24
CA ARG A 196 12.48 -24.52 -19.61
C ARG A 196 11.37 -24.34 -20.64
N LYS A 197 10.38 -25.23 -20.65
CA LYS A 197 9.18 -25.12 -21.49
C LYS A 197 8.16 -24.23 -20.78
N VAL A 198 7.79 -23.13 -21.44
CA VAL A 198 6.88 -22.11 -20.85
C VAL A 198 5.48 -22.67 -20.60
N ASP A 199 5.01 -23.56 -21.47
CA ASP A 199 3.66 -24.13 -21.46
C ASP A 199 3.48 -25.29 -20.47
N VAL A 200 4.55 -25.72 -19.80
CA VAL A 200 4.50 -26.84 -18.85
C VAL A 200 4.74 -26.30 -17.43
N PRO A 201 3.90 -26.67 -16.46
CA PRO A 201 4.12 -26.27 -15.06
C PRO A 201 5.52 -26.66 -14.56
N LEU A 202 6.13 -25.77 -13.78
CA LEU A 202 7.47 -25.98 -13.22
C LEU A 202 7.60 -27.33 -12.52
N GLU A 203 6.61 -27.68 -11.71
CA GLU A 203 6.60 -28.85 -10.85
C GLU A 203 6.63 -30.15 -11.68
N ARG A 204 5.97 -30.14 -12.83
CA ARG A 204 5.99 -31.27 -13.77
C ARG A 204 7.35 -31.40 -14.45
N GLN A 205 7.94 -30.28 -14.88
CA GLN A 205 9.28 -30.27 -15.47
C GLN A 205 10.34 -30.71 -14.46
N MET A 206 10.24 -30.24 -13.21
CA MET A 206 11.12 -30.69 -12.12
C MET A 206 11.02 -32.22 -11.92
N ALA A 207 9.78 -32.74 -11.82
CA ALA A 207 9.57 -34.19 -11.67
C ALA A 207 10.15 -34.98 -12.85
N ASP A 208 9.95 -34.53 -14.09
CA ASP A 208 10.48 -35.16 -15.29
C ASP A 208 12.02 -35.14 -15.31
N SER A 209 12.62 -34.00 -14.93
CA SER A 209 14.07 -33.81 -14.84
C SER A 209 14.70 -34.68 -13.75
N ILE A 210 14.07 -34.79 -12.58
CA ILE A 210 14.52 -35.62 -11.46
C ILE A 210 14.45 -37.13 -11.91
N ALA A 211 13.34 -37.55 -12.50
CA ALA A 211 13.21 -38.92 -12.98
C ALA A 211 14.21 -39.26 -14.07
N THR A 212 14.54 -38.29 -14.93
CA THR A 212 15.58 -38.45 -15.95
C THR A 212 16.97 -38.56 -15.32
N ALA A 213 17.29 -37.71 -14.37
CA ALA A 213 18.55 -37.72 -13.62
C ALA A 213 18.73 -39.03 -12.84
N LEU A 214 17.68 -39.54 -12.21
CA LEU A 214 17.72 -40.82 -11.50
C LEU A 214 18.03 -42.02 -12.41
N ARG A 215 17.59 -41.96 -13.66
CA ARG A 215 17.87 -43.03 -14.66
C ARG A 215 19.27 -42.92 -15.25
N ALA A 216 19.72 -41.67 -15.44
CA ALA A 216 20.99 -41.43 -16.11
C ALA A 216 22.21 -41.55 -15.18
N ASP A 217 22.08 -41.18 -13.93
CA ASP A 217 23.22 -40.98 -13.03
C ASP A 217 22.99 -41.66 -11.67
N PRO A 218 24.05 -42.22 -11.05
CA PRO A 218 23.97 -42.81 -9.71
C PRO A 218 24.03 -41.77 -8.61
N GLY A 219 23.48 -42.11 -7.44
CA GLY A 219 23.53 -41.30 -6.21
C GLY A 219 22.20 -40.64 -5.86
N SER A 220 22.15 -40.00 -4.73
CA SER A 220 20.95 -39.27 -4.23
C SER A 220 20.83 -37.93 -4.92
N VAL A 221 19.57 -37.44 -5.05
CA VAL A 221 19.21 -36.20 -5.73
C VAL A 221 18.83 -35.13 -4.68
N LEU A 222 19.35 -33.93 -4.84
CA LEU A 222 18.87 -32.72 -4.15
C LEU A 222 18.26 -31.78 -5.18
N ALA A 223 16.95 -31.55 -5.07
CA ALA A 223 16.20 -30.71 -6.02
C ALA A 223 15.79 -29.39 -5.35
N PHE A 224 16.12 -28.25 -5.98
CA PHE A 224 15.82 -26.91 -5.49
C PHE A 224 14.56 -26.34 -6.12
N LEU A 225 13.56 -26.02 -5.30
CA LEU A 225 12.24 -25.48 -5.63
C LEU A 225 11.96 -24.19 -4.85
N PRO A 226 11.18 -23.25 -5.40
CA PRO A 226 11.00 -21.95 -4.74
C PRO A 226 10.20 -22.01 -3.43
N GLY A 227 9.27 -22.96 -3.27
CA GLY A 227 8.43 -22.99 -2.09
C GLY A 227 7.80 -24.34 -1.76
N ALA A 228 7.14 -24.42 -0.60
CA ALA A 228 6.51 -25.64 -0.09
C ALA A 228 5.37 -26.17 -1.00
N ALA A 229 4.62 -25.28 -1.64
CA ALA A 229 3.54 -25.67 -2.56
C ALA A 229 4.10 -26.37 -3.80
N GLU A 230 5.17 -25.82 -4.38
CA GLU A 230 5.86 -26.40 -5.52
C GLU A 230 6.51 -27.74 -5.14
N ILE A 231 7.08 -27.86 -3.94
CA ILE A 231 7.62 -29.11 -3.41
C ILE A 231 6.53 -30.18 -3.33
N ARG A 232 5.38 -29.89 -2.73
CA ARG A 232 4.28 -30.84 -2.61
C ARG A 232 3.75 -31.30 -3.96
N ARG A 233 3.56 -30.36 -4.92
CA ARG A 233 3.11 -30.72 -6.29
C ARG A 233 4.15 -31.55 -7.04
N THR A 234 5.43 -31.19 -6.94
CA THR A 234 6.52 -31.97 -7.52
C THR A 234 6.60 -33.35 -6.90
N GLN A 235 6.41 -33.49 -5.58
CA GLN A 235 6.38 -34.77 -4.87
C GLN A 235 5.26 -35.67 -5.42
N ASN A 236 4.06 -35.13 -5.64
CA ASN A 236 2.93 -35.88 -6.21
C ASN A 236 3.25 -36.37 -7.63
N PHE A 237 3.71 -35.46 -8.52
CA PHE A 237 4.10 -35.84 -9.88
C PHE A 237 5.26 -36.85 -9.93
N LEU A 238 6.19 -36.76 -8.97
CA LEU A 238 7.34 -37.65 -8.92
C LEU A 238 6.93 -39.03 -8.41
N GLY A 239 5.97 -39.15 -7.48
CA GLY A 239 5.43 -40.42 -7.04
C GLY A 239 4.79 -41.25 -8.14
N GLU A 240 4.24 -40.61 -9.19
CA GLU A 240 3.73 -41.30 -10.39
C GLU A 240 4.84 -41.83 -11.31
N ARG A 241 6.03 -41.23 -11.28
CA ARG A 241 7.16 -41.48 -12.21
C ARG A 241 8.24 -42.39 -11.65
N VAL A 242 8.41 -42.35 -10.33
CA VAL A 242 9.44 -43.14 -9.64
C VAL A 242 8.76 -44.20 -8.81
N GLN A 243 8.66 -45.39 -9.38
CA GLN A 243 8.04 -46.59 -8.76
C GLN A 243 9.07 -47.50 -8.06
N ASP A 244 10.35 -47.10 -8.07
CA ASP A 244 11.39 -47.83 -7.38
C ASP A 244 11.29 -47.70 -5.87
N ALA A 245 10.94 -48.79 -5.19
CA ALA A 245 10.77 -48.84 -3.75
C ALA A 245 12.08 -48.57 -2.96
N SER A 246 13.24 -48.62 -3.62
CA SER A 246 14.53 -48.26 -3.00
C SER A 246 14.81 -46.76 -3.02
N THR A 247 13.98 -45.95 -3.68
CA THR A 247 14.11 -44.50 -3.80
C THR A 247 13.12 -43.79 -2.89
N GLU A 248 13.62 -43.19 -1.83
CA GLU A 248 12.84 -42.40 -0.89
C GLU A 248 12.71 -40.92 -1.35
N ILE A 249 11.47 -40.36 -1.41
CA ILE A 249 11.22 -38.96 -1.76
C ILE A 249 10.85 -38.18 -0.47
N VAL A 250 11.69 -37.23 -0.07
CA VAL A 250 11.54 -36.49 1.19
C VAL A 250 11.51 -34.98 0.93
N PRO A 251 10.52 -34.24 1.48
CA PRO A 251 10.50 -32.78 1.44
C PRO A 251 11.44 -32.18 2.50
N LEU A 252 12.02 -30.99 2.20
CA LEU A 252 12.86 -30.23 3.15
C LEU A 252 12.60 -28.73 3.03
N PHE A 253 11.83 -28.18 3.98
CA PHE A 253 11.59 -26.73 4.11
C PHE A 253 11.33 -26.36 5.58
N GLY A 254 11.46 -25.07 5.92
CA GLY A 254 11.49 -24.58 7.30
C GLY A 254 10.25 -24.85 8.15
N ALA A 255 9.06 -25.03 7.54
CA ALA A 255 7.81 -25.26 8.26
C ALA A 255 7.54 -26.74 8.62
N LEU A 256 8.41 -27.66 8.25
CA LEU A 256 8.29 -29.08 8.59
C LEU A 256 8.68 -29.36 10.05
N ASP A 257 8.13 -30.43 10.61
CA ASP A 257 8.55 -30.94 11.91
C ASP A 257 10.00 -31.38 11.90
N ALA A 258 10.68 -31.28 13.05
CA ALA A 258 12.09 -31.58 13.19
C ALA A 258 12.42 -33.04 12.76
N SER A 259 11.55 -34.00 13.06
CA SER A 259 11.73 -35.40 12.69
C SER A 259 11.74 -35.63 11.16
N VAL A 260 10.92 -34.87 10.42
CA VAL A 260 10.90 -34.93 8.94
C VAL A 260 12.14 -34.27 8.37
N GLN A 261 12.58 -33.15 8.96
CA GLN A 261 13.81 -32.48 8.58
C GLN A 261 15.04 -33.36 8.83
N ASP A 262 15.12 -34.00 10.00
CA ASP A 262 16.21 -34.92 10.38
C ASP A 262 16.27 -36.11 9.41
N ARG A 263 15.09 -36.66 9.01
CA ARG A 263 15.01 -37.73 8.01
C ARG A 263 15.51 -37.27 6.63
N ALA A 264 15.24 -36.03 6.23
CA ALA A 264 15.73 -35.49 4.97
C ALA A 264 17.27 -35.34 4.93
N ILE A 265 17.86 -34.97 6.09
CA ILE A 265 19.31 -34.77 6.23
C ILE A 265 20.08 -36.11 6.38
N ALA A 266 19.47 -37.08 7.02
CA ALA A 266 20.08 -38.38 7.23
C ALA A 266 20.49 -39.05 5.90
N PRO A 267 21.55 -39.91 5.87
CA PRO A 267 21.91 -40.63 4.66
C PRO A 267 20.80 -41.56 4.20
N ALA A 268 20.81 -41.91 2.90
CA ALA A 268 19.88 -42.90 2.36
C ALA A 268 20.12 -44.26 3.03
N PRO A 269 19.10 -45.13 3.13
CA PRO A 269 19.28 -46.51 3.56
C PRO A 269 20.30 -47.24 2.71
N LYS A 270 20.99 -48.25 3.28
CA LYS A 270 21.97 -49.03 2.53
C LYS A 270 21.34 -49.64 1.26
N GLY A 271 21.96 -49.39 0.12
CA GLY A 271 21.47 -49.87 -1.18
C GLY A 271 20.30 -49.03 -1.75
N GLY A 272 19.78 -48.03 -1.07
CA GLY A 272 18.73 -47.15 -1.52
C GLY A 272 19.24 -45.79 -1.98
N ARG A 273 18.36 -45.04 -2.61
CA ARG A 273 18.57 -43.65 -3.05
C ARG A 273 17.57 -42.71 -2.38
N LYS A 274 17.95 -41.46 -2.31
CA LYS A 274 17.06 -40.43 -1.75
C LYS A 274 16.88 -39.26 -2.73
N VAL A 275 15.65 -38.76 -2.85
CA VAL A 275 15.33 -37.51 -3.54
C VAL A 275 14.88 -36.53 -2.49
N VAL A 276 15.69 -35.51 -2.22
CA VAL A 276 15.34 -34.42 -1.29
C VAL A 276 14.82 -33.24 -2.10
N LEU A 277 13.54 -32.89 -1.90
CA LEU A 277 12.91 -31.73 -2.52
C LEU A 277 13.02 -30.54 -1.56
N ALA A 278 13.89 -29.58 -1.84
CA ALA A 278 14.25 -28.54 -0.89
C ALA A 278 13.96 -27.12 -1.42
N THR A 279 13.73 -26.19 -0.50
CA THR A 279 13.85 -24.75 -0.76
C THR A 279 15.32 -24.32 -0.59
N SER A 280 15.57 -23.00 -0.61
CA SER A 280 16.90 -22.41 -0.31
C SER A 280 17.49 -22.83 1.04
N ILE A 281 16.71 -23.47 1.91
CA ILE A 281 17.19 -24.00 3.19
C ILE A 281 18.36 -24.98 3.05
N ALA A 282 18.48 -25.65 1.89
CA ALA A 282 19.55 -26.60 1.59
C ALA A 282 20.72 -25.98 0.80
N GLU A 283 20.73 -24.65 0.57
CA GLU A 283 21.82 -23.97 -0.16
C GLU A 283 23.12 -23.92 0.61
N THR A 284 23.04 -23.59 1.92
CA THR A 284 24.19 -23.33 2.78
C THR A 284 24.26 -24.32 3.94
N SER A 285 24.59 -23.99 5.07
CA SER A 285 24.78 -24.61 6.40
C SER A 285 24.38 -26.09 6.62
N LEU A 286 23.54 -26.71 5.80
CA LEU A 286 23.14 -28.12 5.96
C LEU A 286 23.93 -29.06 5.06
N THR A 287 24.49 -30.14 5.59
CA THR A 287 25.10 -31.20 4.80
C THR A 287 24.14 -32.38 4.71
N ILE A 288 23.68 -32.69 3.50
CA ILE A 288 22.89 -33.87 3.20
C ILE A 288 23.85 -34.91 2.61
N GLU A 289 24.02 -36.02 3.30
CA GLU A 289 24.99 -37.03 2.91
C GLU A 289 24.55 -37.81 1.65
N GLY A 290 25.50 -38.18 0.78
CA GLY A 290 25.27 -39.02 -0.41
C GLY A 290 24.64 -38.29 -1.61
N VAL A 291 24.52 -36.94 -1.55
CA VAL A 291 24.05 -36.14 -2.70
C VAL A 291 25.15 -36.10 -3.78
N ARG A 292 24.83 -36.62 -4.99
CA ARG A 292 25.67 -36.53 -6.18
C ARG A 292 25.00 -35.77 -7.31
N ILE A 293 23.69 -35.67 -7.26
CA ILE A 293 22.91 -35.04 -8.31
C ILE A 293 22.17 -33.84 -7.73
N VAL A 294 22.30 -32.70 -8.38
CA VAL A 294 21.52 -31.50 -8.09
C VAL A 294 20.58 -31.22 -9.26
N VAL A 295 19.31 -30.93 -9.00
CA VAL A 295 18.34 -30.43 -9.98
C VAL A 295 17.84 -29.06 -9.52
N ASP A 296 18.18 -28.02 -10.29
CA ASP A 296 17.94 -26.65 -9.89
C ASP A 296 16.89 -25.98 -10.79
N SER A 297 15.78 -25.53 -10.20
CA SER A 297 14.76 -24.75 -10.91
C SER A 297 15.22 -23.34 -11.31
N GLY A 298 16.33 -22.83 -10.76
CA GLY A 298 16.80 -21.46 -10.95
C GLY A 298 15.95 -20.41 -10.24
N LEU A 299 15.03 -20.83 -9.38
CA LEU A 299 14.10 -19.93 -8.69
C LEU A 299 14.34 -19.96 -7.18
N ALA A 300 14.05 -18.84 -6.54
CA ALA A 300 14.00 -18.67 -5.09
C ALA A 300 12.77 -17.89 -4.69
N ARG A 301 12.34 -18.05 -3.42
CA ARG A 301 11.27 -17.25 -2.85
C ARG A 301 11.85 -16.38 -1.76
N VAL A 302 11.77 -15.07 -1.98
CA VAL A 302 12.34 -14.06 -1.08
C VAL A 302 11.25 -13.20 -0.47
N PRO A 303 11.36 -12.80 0.81
CA PRO A 303 10.50 -11.80 1.39
C PRO A 303 10.84 -10.43 0.77
N ARG A 304 9.84 -9.67 0.40
CA ARG A 304 9.96 -8.29 -0.08
C ARG A 304 8.94 -7.43 0.64
N TYR A 305 9.43 -6.44 1.33
CA TYR A 305 8.59 -5.45 1.97
C TYR A 305 8.16 -4.40 0.96
N GLU A 306 6.88 -4.08 0.94
CA GLU A 306 6.29 -3.02 0.13
C GLU A 306 5.91 -1.87 1.07
N PRO A 307 6.70 -0.77 1.09
CA PRO A 307 6.49 0.38 1.99
C PRO A 307 5.09 0.97 1.89
N ASP A 308 4.65 1.23 0.66
CA ASP A 308 3.34 1.87 0.39
C ASP A 308 2.15 1.16 1.05
N ILE A 309 2.37 -0.03 1.58
CA ILE A 309 1.31 -0.89 2.10
C ILE A 309 1.64 -1.55 3.42
N GLY A 310 2.86 -1.33 3.93
CA GLY A 310 3.33 -1.92 5.18
C GLY A 310 3.28 -3.45 5.20
N LEU A 311 3.52 -4.12 4.07
CA LEU A 311 3.41 -5.57 3.94
C LEU A 311 4.66 -6.21 3.39
N THR A 312 5.08 -7.30 4.03
CA THR A 312 6.07 -8.21 3.46
C THR A 312 5.38 -9.31 2.69
N ARG A 313 5.61 -9.38 1.38
CA ARG A 313 5.14 -10.49 0.55
C ARG A 313 6.30 -11.41 0.16
N LEU A 314 5.97 -12.67 -0.11
CA LEU A 314 6.92 -13.61 -0.69
C LEU A 314 6.85 -13.55 -2.22
N GLU A 315 7.92 -13.08 -2.82
CA GLU A 315 8.06 -13.02 -4.27
C GLU A 315 8.91 -14.19 -4.76
N THR A 316 8.48 -14.82 -5.87
CA THR A 316 9.30 -15.82 -6.56
C THR A 316 10.16 -15.09 -7.58
N VAL A 317 11.47 -15.11 -7.36
CA VAL A 317 12.47 -14.47 -8.18
C VAL A 317 13.45 -15.47 -8.78
N ARG A 318 14.23 -15.05 -9.78
CA ARG A 318 15.40 -15.83 -10.22
C ARG A 318 16.45 -15.82 -9.12
N ALA A 319 17.01 -16.99 -8.81
CA ALA A 319 18.11 -17.09 -7.87
C ALA A 319 19.36 -16.38 -8.41
N SER A 320 20.17 -15.80 -7.53
CA SER A 320 21.43 -15.17 -7.92
C SER A 320 22.44 -16.18 -8.45
N ARG A 321 23.43 -15.70 -9.20
CA ARG A 321 24.54 -16.54 -9.69
C ARG A 321 25.28 -17.23 -8.53
N ALA A 322 25.57 -16.50 -7.46
CA ALA A 322 26.18 -17.07 -6.27
C ALA A 322 25.33 -18.20 -5.67
N ALA A 323 24.01 -18.03 -5.58
CA ALA A 323 23.09 -19.04 -5.05
C ALA A 323 23.05 -20.30 -5.91
N VAL A 324 22.91 -20.16 -7.27
CA VAL A 324 22.87 -21.34 -8.17
C VAL A 324 24.23 -22.06 -8.22
N ASP A 325 25.34 -21.36 -8.01
CA ASP A 325 26.65 -21.98 -7.94
C ASP A 325 26.86 -22.72 -6.59
N GLN A 326 26.36 -22.18 -5.50
CA GLN A 326 26.32 -22.85 -4.19
C GLN A 326 25.45 -24.14 -4.27
N ARG A 327 24.27 -24.07 -4.90
CA ARG A 327 23.40 -25.25 -5.14
C ARG A 327 24.13 -26.31 -5.95
N ARG A 328 24.80 -25.89 -7.05
CA ARG A 328 25.63 -26.79 -7.87
C ARG A 328 26.72 -27.48 -7.03
N GLY A 329 27.41 -26.72 -6.18
CA GLY A 329 28.48 -27.22 -5.32
C GLY A 329 28.01 -28.32 -4.34
N ARG A 330 26.70 -28.46 -4.09
CA ARG A 330 26.17 -29.54 -3.26
C ARG A 330 26.42 -30.95 -3.86
N ALA A 331 26.46 -31.04 -5.18
CA ALA A 331 26.75 -32.32 -5.86
C ALA A 331 28.21 -32.76 -5.74
N GLY A 332 29.14 -31.80 -5.57
CA GLY A 332 30.59 -32.07 -5.55
C GLY A 332 31.23 -32.06 -4.16
N ARG A 333 30.50 -32.36 -3.07
CA ARG A 333 31.07 -32.33 -1.72
C ARG A 333 31.94 -33.48 -1.33
N THR A 334 31.58 -34.68 -1.72
CA THR A 334 32.25 -35.91 -1.32
C THR A 334 32.91 -36.65 -2.46
N GLU A 335 32.38 -36.46 -3.66
CA GLU A 335 32.82 -37.14 -4.90
C GLU A 335 32.35 -36.31 -6.12
N PRO A 336 32.82 -36.60 -7.35
CA PRO A 336 32.35 -35.92 -8.55
C PRO A 336 30.84 -36.06 -8.73
N GLY A 337 30.18 -34.95 -9.10
CA GLY A 337 28.72 -34.88 -9.19
C GLY A 337 28.20 -34.21 -10.45
N ILE A 338 26.88 -34.12 -10.55
CA ILE A 338 26.19 -33.59 -11.74
C ILE A 338 25.11 -32.57 -11.27
N CYS A 339 25.02 -31.45 -11.98
CA CYS A 339 24.01 -30.45 -11.77
C CYS A 339 23.15 -30.24 -13.02
N TYR A 340 21.86 -30.49 -12.89
CA TYR A 340 20.87 -30.18 -13.91
C TYR A 340 20.25 -28.82 -13.63
N ARG A 341 20.38 -27.87 -14.57
CA ARG A 341 19.82 -26.53 -14.48
C ARG A 341 18.65 -26.39 -15.46
N LEU A 342 17.47 -26.01 -14.94
CA LEU A 342 16.24 -25.87 -15.73
C LEU A 342 16.16 -24.49 -16.42
N TRP A 343 17.21 -24.12 -17.11
CA TRP A 343 17.27 -22.92 -17.95
C TRP A 343 18.40 -23.06 -18.98
N ASP A 344 18.44 -22.17 -19.97
CA ASP A 344 19.48 -22.18 -21.02
C ASP A 344 20.79 -21.58 -20.51
N GLU A 345 21.90 -22.11 -20.88
CA GLU A 345 23.24 -21.70 -20.40
C GLU A 345 23.49 -20.20 -20.50
N PRO A 346 23.17 -19.48 -21.62
CA PRO A 346 23.38 -18.03 -21.71
C PRO A 346 22.62 -17.23 -20.65
N GLN A 347 21.51 -17.74 -20.15
CA GLN A 347 20.72 -17.08 -19.11
C GLN A 347 21.46 -17.00 -17.76
N THR A 348 22.47 -17.84 -17.54
CA THR A 348 23.29 -17.79 -16.32
C THR A 348 24.06 -16.47 -16.21
N ALA A 349 24.51 -15.91 -17.33
CA ALA A 349 25.21 -14.62 -17.36
C ALA A 349 24.29 -13.43 -16.96
N SER A 350 22.98 -13.55 -17.20
CA SER A 350 21.99 -12.53 -16.86
C SER A 350 21.48 -12.58 -15.42
N LEU A 351 21.90 -13.58 -14.63
CA LEU A 351 21.55 -13.65 -13.21
C LEU A 351 22.27 -12.55 -12.43
N ALA A 352 21.60 -11.97 -11.43
CA ALA A 352 22.24 -11.07 -10.48
C ALA A 352 23.45 -11.78 -9.83
N ALA A 353 24.54 -11.06 -9.63
CA ALA A 353 25.77 -11.67 -9.08
C ALA A 353 25.52 -12.27 -7.69
N TYR A 354 24.86 -11.50 -6.81
CA TYR A 354 24.53 -11.88 -5.42
C TYR A 354 23.05 -11.65 -5.12
N THR A 355 22.58 -12.29 -4.07
CA THR A 355 21.23 -12.01 -3.52
C THR A 355 21.23 -10.62 -2.90
N GLN A 356 20.15 -9.87 -3.08
CA GLN A 356 20.00 -8.54 -2.49
C GLN A 356 20.01 -8.66 -0.95
N PRO A 357 20.82 -7.83 -0.24
CA PRO A 357 20.79 -7.78 1.20
C PRO A 357 19.39 -7.48 1.76
N GLU A 358 19.01 -8.17 2.83
CA GLU A 358 17.66 -8.06 3.40
C GLU A 358 17.36 -6.64 3.90
N ILE A 359 18.36 -5.93 4.41
CA ILE A 359 18.26 -4.53 4.87
C ILE A 359 17.73 -3.57 3.79
N LEU A 360 17.90 -3.90 2.52
CA LEU A 360 17.41 -3.08 1.39
C LEU A 360 15.96 -3.37 1.00
N SER A 361 15.34 -4.42 1.56
CA SER A 361 14.02 -4.90 1.12
C SER A 361 13.09 -5.37 2.25
N ALA A 362 13.54 -5.34 3.51
CA ALA A 362 12.75 -5.74 4.68
C ALA A 362 12.00 -4.56 5.31
N ASP A 363 11.03 -4.89 6.17
CA ASP A 363 10.46 -3.95 7.14
C ASP A 363 11.53 -3.58 8.17
N LEU A 364 11.82 -2.31 8.29
CA LEU A 364 12.85 -1.79 9.19
C LEU A 364 12.34 -1.36 10.57
N SER A 365 11.08 -1.58 10.89
CA SER A 365 10.49 -1.12 12.16
C SER A 365 11.19 -1.74 13.39
N SER A 366 11.49 -3.05 13.34
CA SER A 366 12.26 -3.70 14.42
C SER A 366 13.69 -3.18 14.50
N LEU A 367 14.35 -2.98 13.35
CA LEU A 367 15.70 -2.42 13.29
C LEU A 367 15.75 -1.02 13.92
N VAL A 368 14.83 -0.13 13.54
CA VAL A 368 14.79 1.25 14.06
C VAL A 368 14.53 1.25 15.57
N LEU A 369 13.67 0.37 16.08
CA LEU A 369 13.41 0.24 17.51
C LEU A 369 14.64 -0.26 18.26
N ASP A 370 15.38 -1.22 17.70
CA ASP A 370 16.61 -1.75 18.27
C ASP A 370 17.74 -0.70 18.24
N LEU A 371 17.88 0.08 17.18
CA LEU A 371 18.82 1.20 17.11
C LEU A 371 18.49 2.29 18.13
N ALA A 372 17.21 2.63 18.31
CA ALA A 372 16.78 3.59 19.32
C ALA A 372 17.07 3.09 20.75
N GLN A 373 16.96 1.77 21.01
CA GLN A 373 17.37 1.16 22.28
C GLN A 373 18.89 1.22 22.47
N TRP A 374 19.67 1.09 21.41
CA TRP A 374 21.13 1.24 21.44
C TRP A 374 21.56 2.70 21.66
N GLY A 375 20.65 3.67 21.51
CA GLY A 375 20.92 5.10 21.61
C GLY A 375 21.36 5.75 20.30
N VAL A 376 21.13 5.08 19.18
CA VAL A 376 21.47 5.56 17.82
C VAL A 376 20.21 6.01 17.09
N SER A 377 20.16 7.28 16.76
CA SER A 377 19.09 7.86 15.95
C SER A 377 19.40 7.86 14.44
N ASP A 378 20.69 7.95 14.07
CA ASP A 378 21.14 7.90 12.67
C ASP A 378 21.94 6.62 12.40
N PRO A 379 21.39 5.67 11.64
CA PRO A 379 22.08 4.43 11.28
C PRO A 379 23.42 4.63 10.56
N ALA A 380 23.62 5.80 9.90
CA ALA A 380 24.86 6.09 9.19
C ALA A 380 26.10 6.21 10.14
N THR A 381 25.85 6.34 11.43
CA THR A 381 26.92 6.37 12.45
C THR A 381 27.47 4.99 12.78
N LEU A 382 26.76 3.92 12.39
CA LEU A 382 27.17 2.53 12.59
C LEU A 382 27.78 1.91 11.32
N ALA A 383 28.58 0.88 11.54
CA ALA A 383 29.28 0.17 10.45
C ALA A 383 28.34 -0.82 9.73
N PHE A 384 27.37 -0.34 8.97
CA PHE A 384 26.59 -1.16 8.06
C PHE A 384 27.32 -1.36 6.73
N LEU A 385 27.35 -2.59 6.22
CA LEU A 385 27.96 -2.88 4.91
C LEU A 385 27.19 -2.25 3.74
N ASP A 386 25.86 -2.26 3.84
CA ASP A 386 24.94 -1.51 3.00
C ASP A 386 24.01 -0.70 3.91
N PRO A 387 23.93 0.63 3.75
CA PRO A 387 23.09 1.46 4.61
C PRO A 387 21.61 1.19 4.37
N PRO A 388 20.77 1.23 5.42
CA PRO A 388 19.33 1.07 5.26
C PRO A 388 18.74 2.23 4.43
N PRO A 389 17.77 1.96 3.54
CA PRO A 389 17.18 2.99 2.67
C PRO A 389 16.45 4.09 3.48
N ALA A 390 16.73 5.36 3.18
CA ALA A 390 16.11 6.49 3.87
C ALA A 390 14.57 6.51 3.82
N PRO A 391 13.89 6.16 2.71
CA PRO A 391 12.43 6.09 2.69
C PRO A 391 11.87 5.04 3.66
N ALA A 392 12.47 3.84 3.71
CA ALA A 392 12.05 2.77 4.62
C ALA A 392 12.31 3.12 6.09
N LEU A 393 13.41 3.83 6.40
CA LEU A 393 13.67 4.36 7.74
C LEU A 393 12.62 5.39 8.16
N LYS A 394 12.24 6.30 7.26
CA LYS A 394 11.22 7.32 7.55
C LYS A 394 9.88 6.68 7.86
N GLU A 395 9.48 5.69 7.09
CA GLU A 395 8.24 4.94 7.30
C GLU A 395 8.27 4.18 8.62
N ALA A 396 9.35 3.45 8.89
CA ALA A 396 9.52 2.70 10.14
C ALA A 396 9.46 3.63 11.37
N ARG A 397 10.06 4.82 11.30
CA ARG A 397 9.96 5.82 12.37
C ARG A 397 8.53 6.30 12.56
N GLY A 398 7.84 6.69 11.47
CA GLY A 398 6.44 7.14 11.54
C GLY A 398 5.54 6.08 12.17
N LEU A 399 5.70 4.81 11.78
CA LEU A 399 4.98 3.71 12.43
C LEU A 399 5.29 3.60 13.93
N LEU A 400 6.56 3.70 14.33
CA LEU A 400 6.95 3.57 15.73
C LEU A 400 6.51 4.77 16.57
N GLU A 401 6.44 5.97 16.00
CA GLU A 401 5.84 7.16 16.62
C GLU A 401 4.33 6.96 16.82
N GLU A 402 3.62 6.48 15.80
CA GLU A 402 2.19 6.13 15.87
C GLU A 402 1.90 5.08 16.95
N LEU A 403 2.77 4.07 17.07
CA LEU A 403 2.69 3.06 18.13
C LEU A 403 3.11 3.58 19.51
N GLY A 404 3.55 4.83 19.64
CA GLY A 404 4.08 5.40 20.87
C GLY A 404 5.41 4.78 21.34
N ALA A 405 6.10 4.05 20.44
CA ALA A 405 7.37 3.38 20.74
C ALA A 405 8.57 4.34 20.69
N LEU A 406 8.47 5.38 19.86
CA LEU A 406 9.43 6.48 19.78
C LEU A 406 8.76 7.81 20.13
N ASP A 407 9.55 8.74 20.65
CA ASP A 407 9.14 10.13 20.78
C ASP A 407 9.47 10.93 19.49
N ALA A 408 9.08 12.21 19.45
CA ALA A 408 9.33 13.09 18.31
C ALA A 408 10.83 13.32 18.00
N ASP A 409 11.73 13.06 18.96
CA ASP A 409 13.17 13.13 18.76
C ASP A 409 13.75 11.79 18.28
N GLY A 410 12.90 10.76 18.09
CA GLY A 410 13.28 9.42 17.69
C GLY A 410 13.90 8.59 18.80
N ARG A 411 13.74 8.98 20.07
CA ARG A 411 14.24 8.22 21.23
C ARG A 411 13.21 7.19 21.64
N ILE A 412 13.69 6.05 22.12
CA ILE A 412 12.81 5.00 22.62
C ILE A 412 12.07 5.43 23.88
N THR A 413 10.77 5.27 23.89
CA THR A 413 9.91 5.56 25.04
C THR A 413 9.87 4.39 26.03
N THR A 414 9.23 4.57 27.19
CA THR A 414 8.93 3.46 28.11
C THR A 414 8.07 2.39 27.43
N GLU A 415 7.12 2.79 26.61
CA GLU A 415 6.28 1.89 25.85
C GLU A 415 7.08 1.15 24.78
N GLY A 416 7.97 1.85 24.07
CA GLY A 416 8.88 1.23 23.10
C GLY A 416 9.75 0.14 23.72
N LYS A 417 10.25 0.34 24.96
CA LYS A 417 11.00 -0.69 25.72
C LYS A 417 10.13 -1.91 26.04
N ARG A 418 8.85 -1.71 26.40
CA ARG A 418 7.90 -2.80 26.62
C ARG A 418 7.65 -3.59 25.35
N LEU A 419 7.39 -2.91 24.23
CA LEU A 419 7.18 -3.56 22.94
C LEU A 419 8.41 -4.37 22.51
N ARG A 420 9.59 -3.78 22.62
CA ARG A 420 10.85 -4.45 22.27
C ARG A 420 11.12 -5.70 23.12
N ALA A 421 10.79 -5.68 24.41
CA ALA A 421 11.02 -6.80 25.33
C ALA A 421 10.36 -8.11 24.85
N LEU A 422 9.24 -8.02 24.12
CA LEU A 422 8.52 -9.18 23.60
C LEU A 422 9.25 -9.90 22.45
N ALA A 423 10.23 -9.26 21.78
CA ALA A 423 10.93 -9.79 20.60
C ALA A 423 10.00 -10.23 19.48
N LEU A 424 9.06 -9.40 19.21
CA LEU A 424 8.10 -9.49 18.12
C LEU A 424 8.20 -8.25 17.25
N PRO A 425 7.75 -8.33 16.00
CA PRO A 425 7.49 -7.12 15.22
C PRO A 425 6.66 -6.13 16.03
N PRO A 426 6.98 -4.81 16.02
CA PRO A 426 6.36 -3.83 16.92
C PRO A 426 4.82 -3.82 16.90
N ARG A 427 4.20 -4.00 15.73
CA ARG A 427 2.74 -4.13 15.58
C ARG A 427 2.17 -5.32 16.37
N LEU A 428 2.83 -6.48 16.34
CA LEU A 428 2.37 -7.67 17.08
C LEU A 428 2.64 -7.53 18.58
N ALA A 429 3.74 -6.88 18.94
CA ALA A 429 4.01 -6.55 20.34
C ALA A 429 2.93 -5.60 20.89
N ARG A 430 2.54 -4.58 20.11
CA ARG A 430 1.45 -3.66 20.46
C ARG A 430 0.13 -4.39 20.69
N MET A 431 -0.22 -5.31 19.79
CA MET A 431 -1.41 -6.15 19.93
C MET A 431 -1.49 -6.84 21.27
N ILE A 432 -0.38 -7.45 21.73
CA ILE A 432 -0.35 -8.17 23.01
C ILE A 432 -0.52 -7.18 24.17
N VAL A 433 0.21 -6.06 24.14
CA VAL A 433 0.18 -5.04 25.20
C VAL A 433 -1.21 -4.42 25.34
N ASP A 434 -1.84 -4.05 24.22
CA ASP A 434 -3.18 -3.46 24.25
C ASP A 434 -4.25 -4.46 24.66
N SER A 435 -4.12 -5.72 24.20
CA SER A 435 -5.06 -6.78 24.60
C SER A 435 -4.93 -7.15 26.08
N ASP A 436 -3.72 -7.04 26.67
CA ASP A 436 -3.51 -7.30 28.09
C ASP A 436 -4.26 -6.31 28.98
N ALA A 437 -4.43 -5.06 28.56
CA ALA A 437 -5.24 -4.06 29.26
C ALA A 437 -6.70 -4.50 29.45
N PHE A 438 -7.19 -5.42 28.62
CA PHE A 438 -8.53 -6.02 28.69
C PHE A 438 -8.52 -7.48 29.23
N GLY A 439 -7.35 -7.97 29.73
CA GLY A 439 -7.21 -9.35 30.21
C GLY A 439 -7.11 -10.41 29.10
N ALA A 440 -6.90 -10.00 27.85
CA ALA A 440 -6.81 -10.89 26.69
C ALA A 440 -5.37 -11.10 26.17
N GLY A 441 -4.36 -10.73 26.95
CA GLY A 441 -2.95 -10.81 26.55
C GLY A 441 -2.49 -12.21 26.15
N GLU A 442 -2.99 -13.27 26.81
CA GLU A 442 -2.66 -14.66 26.45
C GLU A 442 -3.23 -15.05 25.07
N ASN A 443 -4.50 -14.70 24.81
CA ASN A 443 -5.13 -14.94 23.52
C ASN A 443 -4.40 -14.17 22.38
N ALA A 444 -4.04 -12.91 22.61
CA ALA A 444 -3.28 -12.11 21.64
C ALA A 444 -1.88 -12.69 21.40
N ALA A 445 -1.23 -13.22 22.42
CA ALA A 445 0.06 -13.89 22.27
C ALA A 445 -0.04 -15.18 21.43
N GLU A 446 -1.13 -15.97 21.58
CA GLU A 446 -1.40 -17.12 20.71
C GLU A 446 -1.65 -16.70 19.26
N VAL A 447 -2.38 -15.59 19.03
CA VAL A 447 -2.57 -14.99 17.70
C VAL A 447 -1.23 -14.56 17.12
N ALA A 448 -0.37 -13.92 17.90
CA ALA A 448 0.98 -13.53 17.47
C ALA A 448 1.85 -14.75 17.09
N ALA A 449 1.71 -15.87 17.81
CA ALA A 449 2.41 -17.11 17.49
C ALA A 449 1.96 -17.68 16.13
N ILE A 450 0.67 -17.68 15.84
CA ILE A 450 0.12 -18.11 14.54
C ILE A 450 0.61 -17.21 13.40
N LEU A 451 0.65 -15.88 13.59
CA LEU A 451 1.11 -14.92 12.59
C LEU A 451 2.61 -15.01 12.33
N THR A 452 3.42 -15.35 13.33
CA THR A 452 4.88 -15.42 13.19
C THR A 452 5.39 -16.77 12.71
N GLU A 453 4.64 -17.85 12.93
CA GLU A 453 5.05 -19.22 12.60
C GLU A 453 4.08 -19.86 11.61
N ARG A 454 4.49 -19.90 10.35
CA ARG A 454 3.66 -20.45 9.26
C ARG A 454 3.21 -21.89 9.50
N GLY A 455 1.94 -22.14 9.22
CA GLY A 455 1.33 -23.48 9.27
C GLY A 455 0.90 -23.92 10.68
N LEU A 456 1.00 -23.07 11.70
CA LEU A 456 0.33 -23.31 12.98
C LEU A 456 -1.19 -23.11 12.79
N GLY A 457 -1.97 -24.05 13.36
CA GLY A 457 -3.43 -24.01 13.26
C GLY A 457 -4.00 -24.29 11.87
N GLY A 458 -3.19 -24.84 10.95
CA GLY A 458 -3.64 -25.21 9.59
C GLY A 458 -3.65 -24.06 8.58
N ASP A 459 -4.47 -24.22 7.51
CA ASP A 459 -4.47 -23.32 6.33
C ASP A 459 -5.79 -22.52 6.20
N SER A 460 -6.67 -22.51 7.21
CA SER A 460 -7.93 -21.75 7.18
C SER A 460 -7.66 -20.24 7.04
N VAL A 461 -8.46 -19.54 6.25
CA VAL A 461 -8.44 -18.06 6.17
C VAL A 461 -9.01 -17.44 7.45
N ASP A 462 -9.87 -18.18 8.16
CA ASP A 462 -10.49 -17.75 9.40
C ASP A 462 -9.55 -17.98 10.58
N LEU A 463 -9.16 -16.90 11.27
CA LEU A 463 -8.24 -16.94 12.39
C LEU A 463 -8.83 -17.68 13.60
N ASP A 464 -10.12 -17.54 13.87
CA ASP A 464 -10.77 -18.23 14.98
C ASP A 464 -10.64 -19.75 14.82
N HIS A 465 -10.84 -20.22 13.60
CA HIS A 465 -10.67 -21.62 13.26
C HIS A 465 -9.21 -22.07 13.40
N ARG A 466 -8.24 -21.26 12.95
CA ARG A 466 -6.81 -21.58 13.17
C ARG A 466 -6.43 -21.61 14.63
N LEU A 467 -6.94 -20.67 15.42
CA LEU A 467 -6.68 -20.59 16.84
C LEU A 467 -7.20 -21.83 17.57
N ASP A 468 -8.41 -22.27 17.24
CA ASP A 468 -8.99 -23.49 17.79
C ASP A 468 -8.18 -24.74 17.42
N GLN A 469 -7.73 -24.85 16.18
CA GLN A 469 -6.87 -25.96 15.74
C GLN A 469 -5.50 -25.92 16.43
N PHE A 470 -4.88 -24.73 16.55
CA PHE A 470 -3.61 -24.55 17.24
C PHE A 470 -3.67 -24.97 18.71
N ARG A 471 -4.76 -24.66 19.40
CA ARG A 471 -4.98 -25.08 20.80
C ARG A 471 -5.12 -26.59 20.95
N ARG A 472 -5.70 -27.26 19.97
CA ARG A 472 -5.89 -28.73 19.95
C ARG A 472 -4.69 -29.51 19.45
N ASP A 473 -3.76 -28.85 18.74
CA ASP A 473 -2.58 -29.50 18.18
C ASP A 473 -1.61 -29.95 19.28
N ARG A 474 -1.33 -31.26 19.32
CA ARG A 474 -0.43 -31.90 20.30
C ARG A 474 0.99 -32.05 19.78
N SER A 475 1.33 -31.56 18.60
CA SER A 475 2.69 -31.62 18.09
C SER A 475 3.65 -30.86 19.00
N GLN A 476 4.90 -31.31 19.05
CA GLN A 476 5.97 -30.64 19.80
C GLN A 476 6.14 -29.18 19.37
N ARG A 477 5.93 -28.91 18.08
CA ARG A 477 5.99 -27.55 17.52
C ARG A 477 4.91 -26.64 18.07
N ALA A 478 3.65 -27.11 18.08
CA ALA A 478 2.54 -26.35 18.64
C ALA A 478 2.69 -26.14 20.16
N SER A 479 3.15 -27.15 20.90
CA SER A 479 3.45 -27.02 22.33
C SER A 479 4.52 -25.95 22.57
N SER A 480 5.65 -25.99 21.86
CA SER A 480 6.72 -25.00 22.01
C SER A 480 6.26 -23.58 21.64
N ALA A 481 5.35 -23.45 20.68
CA ALA A 481 4.78 -22.16 20.30
C ALA A 481 3.80 -21.63 21.38
N ARG A 482 3.00 -22.50 22.02
CA ARG A 482 2.16 -22.10 23.18
C ARG A 482 3.03 -21.68 24.38
N ASP A 483 4.09 -22.42 24.70
CA ASP A 483 5.03 -22.05 25.76
C ASP A 483 5.68 -20.68 25.49
N LEU A 484 5.95 -20.35 24.21
CA LEU A 484 6.47 -19.06 23.84
C LEU A 484 5.39 -17.96 23.96
N ALA A 485 4.16 -18.21 23.51
CA ALA A 485 3.03 -17.29 23.67
C ALA A 485 2.78 -16.99 25.15
N HIS A 486 2.78 -18.00 26.00
CA HIS A 486 2.65 -17.83 27.44
C HIS A 486 3.77 -16.96 28.05
N ARG A 487 5.02 -17.12 27.60
CA ARG A 487 6.12 -16.23 28.03
C ARG A 487 5.90 -14.79 27.61
N TRP A 488 5.45 -14.52 26.38
CA TRP A 488 5.11 -13.16 25.94
C TRP A 488 4.01 -12.54 26.79
N ALA A 489 2.90 -13.27 26.99
CA ALA A 489 1.81 -12.80 27.84
C ALA A 489 2.29 -12.50 29.28
N SER A 490 3.13 -13.38 29.86
CA SER A 490 3.65 -13.20 31.22
C SER A 490 4.56 -11.98 31.37
N GLN A 491 5.23 -11.54 30.29
CA GLN A 491 6.09 -10.35 30.31
C GLN A 491 5.30 -9.03 30.33
N VAL A 492 4.06 -9.02 29.85
CA VAL A 492 3.20 -7.85 29.82
C VAL A 492 2.13 -7.84 30.88
N ALA A 493 1.89 -8.99 31.56
CA ALA A 493 0.82 -9.17 32.53
C ALA A 493 0.78 -8.06 33.59
N SER A 494 -0.30 -7.32 33.61
CA SER A 494 -0.58 -6.24 34.55
C SER A 494 -1.37 -6.78 35.76
N SER A 495 -0.93 -6.40 36.98
CA SER A 495 -1.53 -6.90 38.23
C SER A 495 -2.95 -6.39 38.50
N SER A 496 -3.50 -5.51 37.68
CA SER A 496 -4.72 -4.71 37.98
C SER A 496 -5.87 -4.82 36.98
N VAL A 497 -5.94 -5.88 36.19
CA VAL A 497 -6.94 -5.96 35.10
C VAL A 497 -8.28 -6.53 35.58
N GLN A 498 -9.37 -5.78 35.37
CA GLN A 498 -10.73 -6.33 35.42
C GLN A 498 -10.95 -7.28 34.23
N LYS A 499 -11.20 -8.56 34.51
CA LYS A 499 -11.39 -9.63 33.52
C LYS A 499 -12.79 -9.64 32.88
N ASP A 500 -13.40 -8.50 32.63
CA ASP A 500 -14.85 -8.44 32.32
C ASP A 500 -15.24 -8.36 30.85
N ALA A 501 -14.31 -8.26 29.91
CA ALA A 501 -14.68 -8.25 28.48
C ALA A 501 -13.78 -9.17 27.66
N ALA A 502 -14.37 -10.23 27.08
CA ALA A 502 -13.67 -11.07 26.10
C ALA A 502 -13.49 -10.28 24.79
N LEU A 503 -12.28 -9.82 24.50
CA LEU A 503 -11.95 -9.23 23.19
C LEU A 503 -12.06 -10.29 22.09
N SER A 504 -12.69 -9.91 20.96
CA SER A 504 -12.69 -10.75 19.77
C SER A 504 -11.30 -10.79 19.11
N THR A 505 -11.00 -11.87 18.40
CA THR A 505 -9.77 -11.99 17.60
C THR A 505 -9.67 -10.90 16.53
N GLY A 506 -10.81 -10.41 16.04
CA GLY A 506 -10.87 -9.27 15.12
C GLY A 506 -10.35 -7.98 15.74
N VAL A 507 -10.72 -7.67 16.98
CA VAL A 507 -10.19 -6.50 17.71
C VAL A 507 -8.70 -6.66 17.98
N MET A 508 -8.24 -7.85 18.38
CA MET A 508 -6.82 -8.11 18.59
C MET A 508 -6.02 -7.86 17.32
N LEU A 509 -6.46 -8.40 16.17
CA LEU A 509 -5.83 -8.13 14.88
C LEU A 509 -5.84 -6.64 14.51
N ALA A 510 -6.94 -5.94 14.80
CA ALA A 510 -7.06 -4.52 14.50
C ALA A 510 -6.11 -3.66 15.37
N PHE A 511 -5.75 -4.08 16.58
CA PHE A 511 -4.70 -3.42 17.37
C PHE A 511 -3.32 -3.53 16.70
N ALA A 512 -3.02 -4.66 16.03
CA ALA A 512 -1.79 -4.79 15.24
C ALA A 512 -1.86 -4.03 13.91
N PHE A 513 -3.02 -4.05 13.27
CA PHE A 513 -3.21 -3.61 11.90
C PHE A 513 -4.49 -2.78 11.74
N PRO A 514 -4.59 -1.57 12.35
CA PRO A 514 -5.78 -0.74 12.22
C PRO A 514 -6.04 -0.32 10.76
N ASP A 515 -4.99 -0.12 9.99
CA ASP A 515 -4.98 0.16 8.55
C ASP A 515 -5.56 -0.99 7.69
N ARG A 516 -5.73 -2.18 8.27
CA ARG A 516 -6.24 -3.39 7.60
C ARG A 516 -7.61 -3.85 8.11
N VAL A 517 -8.29 -3.04 8.89
CA VAL A 517 -9.73 -3.21 9.09
C VAL A 517 -10.40 -3.07 7.72
N ALA A 518 -11.31 -3.98 7.37
CA ALA A 518 -11.85 -4.04 6.02
C ALA A 518 -13.38 -4.14 6.04
N LYS A 519 -14.04 -3.35 5.20
CA LYS A 519 -15.50 -3.33 5.00
C LYS A 519 -15.90 -4.18 3.82
N ASN A 520 -16.92 -5.00 3.98
CA ASN A 520 -17.47 -5.86 2.95
C ASN A 520 -18.20 -5.03 1.86
N ARG A 521 -17.91 -5.33 0.59
CA ARG A 521 -18.57 -4.77 -0.60
C ARG A 521 -19.50 -5.77 -1.30
N GLY A 522 -19.67 -6.96 -0.72
CA GLY A 522 -20.42 -8.06 -1.30
C GLY A 522 -19.54 -9.10 -1.98
N ASN A 523 -20.06 -10.32 -2.10
CA ASN A 523 -19.41 -11.46 -2.78
C ASN A 523 -17.98 -11.79 -2.31
N GLY A 524 -17.69 -11.57 -1.01
CA GLY A 524 -16.36 -11.81 -0.47
C GLY A 524 -15.30 -10.76 -0.86
N SER A 525 -15.73 -9.61 -1.40
CA SER A 525 -14.87 -8.48 -1.73
C SER A 525 -14.89 -7.45 -0.61
N PHE A 526 -13.73 -6.90 -0.27
CA PHE A 526 -13.55 -5.96 0.83
C PHE A 526 -12.73 -4.74 0.40
N VAL A 527 -12.96 -3.62 1.07
CA VAL A 527 -12.08 -2.44 1.06
C VAL A 527 -11.45 -2.27 2.43
N LEU A 528 -10.13 -2.17 2.47
CA LEU A 528 -9.36 -1.97 3.70
C LEU A 528 -9.36 -0.49 4.09
N ALA A 529 -9.08 -0.20 5.36
CA ALA A 529 -8.96 1.16 5.87
C ALA A 529 -7.90 2.00 5.15
N ASN A 530 -6.83 1.36 4.65
CA ASN A 530 -5.84 2.02 3.78
C ASN A 530 -6.30 2.21 2.31
N GLY A 531 -7.57 1.97 1.99
CA GLY A 531 -8.16 2.19 0.66
C GLY A 531 -7.98 1.06 -0.35
N ARG A 532 -7.29 -0.03 0.00
CA ARG A 532 -7.01 -1.16 -0.93
C ARG A 532 -8.16 -2.14 -1.01
N GLY A 533 -8.28 -2.78 -2.17
CA GLY A 533 -9.21 -3.89 -2.39
C GLY A 533 -8.58 -5.24 -2.02
N ALA A 534 -9.33 -6.09 -1.34
CA ALA A 534 -8.94 -7.48 -1.10
C ALA A 534 -10.15 -8.41 -1.14
N SER A 535 -9.92 -9.72 -1.30
CA SER A 535 -11.02 -10.68 -1.40
C SER A 535 -10.72 -11.99 -0.66
N VAL A 536 -11.78 -12.66 -0.24
CA VAL A 536 -11.78 -14.05 0.19
C VAL A 536 -12.59 -14.90 -0.79
N GLU A 537 -12.41 -16.19 -0.77
CA GLU A 537 -13.27 -17.12 -1.53
C GLU A 537 -14.72 -17.02 -1.03
N GLN A 538 -15.68 -17.02 -1.95
CA GLN A 538 -17.10 -16.88 -1.62
C GLN A 538 -17.63 -17.98 -0.70
N THR A 539 -16.97 -19.14 -0.67
CA THR A 539 -17.26 -20.27 0.21
C THR A 539 -16.76 -20.08 1.64
N SER A 540 -15.90 -19.08 1.88
CA SER A 540 -15.39 -18.75 3.21
C SER A 540 -16.50 -18.21 4.12
N SER A 541 -16.46 -18.58 5.42
CA SER A 541 -17.32 -17.98 6.47
C SER A 541 -17.21 -16.44 6.50
N LEU A 542 -16.02 -15.93 6.27
CA LEU A 542 -15.72 -14.50 6.29
C LEU A 542 -16.34 -13.71 5.11
N ALA A 543 -16.71 -14.38 4.01
CA ALA A 543 -17.29 -13.71 2.85
C ALA A 543 -18.61 -12.95 3.14
N ARG A 544 -19.28 -13.28 4.24
CA ARG A 544 -20.54 -12.65 4.69
C ARG A 544 -20.36 -11.69 5.86
N ALA A 545 -19.17 -11.63 6.47
CA ALA A 545 -18.91 -10.73 7.60
C ALA A 545 -18.97 -9.27 7.10
N PRO A 546 -19.69 -8.36 7.80
CA PRO A 546 -19.74 -6.94 7.41
C PRO A 546 -18.38 -6.26 7.45
N TYR A 547 -17.57 -6.60 8.45
CA TYR A 547 -16.21 -6.14 8.63
C TYR A 547 -15.30 -7.31 9.03
N VAL A 548 -14.06 -7.24 8.61
CA VAL A 548 -13.00 -8.16 9.03
C VAL A 548 -11.73 -7.37 9.34
N ALA A 549 -10.94 -7.83 10.31
CA ALA A 549 -9.57 -7.39 10.50
C ALA A 549 -8.63 -8.38 9.80
N VAL A 550 -7.73 -7.88 8.95
CA VAL A 550 -6.88 -8.70 8.09
C VAL A 550 -5.47 -8.82 8.67
N GLY A 551 -5.06 -10.03 9.03
CA GLY A 551 -3.71 -10.33 9.52
C GLY A 551 -2.72 -10.57 8.39
N GLU A 552 -3.10 -11.37 7.39
CA GLU A 552 -2.25 -11.71 6.24
C GLU A 552 -2.99 -11.53 4.93
N LEU A 553 -2.32 -10.92 3.96
CA LEU A 553 -2.83 -10.81 2.59
C LEU A 553 -1.69 -10.91 1.57
N THR A 554 -2.03 -11.19 0.32
CA THR A 554 -1.09 -11.28 -0.81
C THR A 554 -1.74 -10.68 -2.06
N GLY A 555 -0.97 -10.45 -3.11
CA GLY A 555 -1.48 -9.89 -4.37
C GLY A 555 -1.13 -8.42 -4.55
N THR A 556 -1.70 -7.79 -5.60
CA THR A 556 -1.45 -6.40 -5.96
C THR A 556 -2.37 -5.43 -5.19
N ALA A 557 -2.09 -4.13 -5.29
CA ALA A 557 -2.89 -3.08 -4.65
C ALA A 557 -4.40 -3.15 -5.01
N ALA A 558 -4.70 -3.48 -6.25
CA ALA A 558 -6.08 -3.54 -6.76
C ALA A 558 -6.76 -4.91 -6.56
N ALA A 559 -5.99 -5.99 -6.37
CA ALA A 559 -6.49 -7.35 -6.29
C ALA A 559 -5.75 -8.16 -5.21
N GLY A 560 -5.95 -7.77 -3.95
CA GLY A 560 -5.44 -8.50 -2.80
C GLY A 560 -6.25 -9.79 -2.55
N ARG A 561 -5.55 -10.87 -2.13
CA ARG A 561 -6.20 -12.06 -1.58
C ARG A 561 -5.90 -12.14 -0.09
N ILE A 562 -6.93 -12.20 0.71
CA ILE A 562 -6.82 -12.39 2.15
C ILE A 562 -6.43 -13.84 2.43
N LEU A 563 -5.37 -14.01 3.21
CA LEU A 563 -4.86 -15.32 3.63
C LEU A 563 -5.21 -15.62 5.09
N LEU A 564 -5.39 -14.59 5.91
CA LEU A 564 -5.80 -14.72 7.30
C LEU A 564 -6.54 -13.47 7.75
N ALA A 565 -7.72 -13.62 8.31
CA ALA A 565 -8.53 -12.55 8.89
C ALA A 565 -9.44 -13.09 10.00
N ALA A 566 -9.99 -12.17 10.79
CA ALA A 566 -11.02 -12.46 11.77
C ALA A 566 -12.19 -11.46 11.61
N PRO A 567 -13.44 -11.86 11.92
CA PRO A 567 -14.56 -10.94 11.92
C PRO A 567 -14.41 -9.89 13.04
N ILE A 568 -14.86 -8.68 12.76
CA ILE A 568 -14.96 -7.58 13.73
C ILE A 568 -16.28 -6.86 13.51
N THR A 569 -16.92 -6.41 14.57
CA THR A 569 -18.20 -5.70 14.48
C THR A 569 -17.98 -4.18 14.37
N GLN A 570 -18.96 -3.46 13.85
CA GLN A 570 -18.91 -2.00 13.81
C GLN A 570 -18.83 -1.39 15.22
N ASP A 571 -19.56 -1.92 16.18
CA ASP A 571 -19.56 -1.44 17.57
C ASP A 571 -18.18 -1.61 18.22
N GLU A 572 -17.49 -2.73 17.95
CA GLU A 572 -16.10 -2.94 18.39
C GLU A 572 -15.15 -1.92 17.76
N ILE A 573 -15.32 -1.64 16.46
CA ILE A 573 -14.51 -0.63 15.76
C ILE A 573 -14.78 0.75 16.39
N GLU A 574 -16.04 1.14 16.57
CA GLU A 574 -16.38 2.45 17.12
C GLU A 574 -15.94 2.61 18.59
N THR A 575 -15.91 1.52 19.35
CA THR A 575 -15.50 1.54 20.76
C THR A 575 -13.98 1.56 20.92
N GLN A 576 -13.27 0.69 20.22
CA GLN A 576 -11.84 0.48 20.43
C GLN A 576 -10.98 1.46 19.63
N PHE A 577 -11.49 1.97 18.52
CA PHE A 577 -10.76 2.88 17.62
C PHE A 577 -11.40 4.26 17.53
N ALA A 578 -12.11 4.70 18.58
CA ALA A 578 -12.78 6.02 18.63
C ALA A 578 -11.84 7.18 18.28
N GLY A 579 -10.58 7.12 18.73
CA GLY A 579 -9.56 8.14 18.45
C GLY A 579 -9.06 8.18 16.98
N HIS A 580 -9.36 7.15 16.19
CA HIS A 580 -9.01 7.06 14.76
C HIS A 580 -10.22 7.31 13.85
N ILE A 581 -11.40 7.53 14.43
CA ILE A 581 -12.63 7.77 13.67
C ILE A 581 -12.81 9.27 13.48
N GLU A 582 -12.81 9.66 12.22
CA GLU A 582 -13.13 11.03 11.84
C GLU A 582 -14.64 11.18 11.64
N VAL A 583 -15.20 12.26 12.21
CA VAL A 583 -16.59 12.65 12.00
C VAL A 583 -16.61 13.94 11.21
N ALA A 584 -17.12 13.88 10.00
CA ALA A 584 -17.20 15.03 9.11
C ALA A 584 -18.65 15.25 8.65
N ASP A 585 -19.07 16.51 8.64
CA ASP A 585 -20.33 16.90 8.03
C ASP A 585 -20.04 17.30 6.57
N GLU A 586 -20.62 16.56 5.64
CA GLU A 586 -20.45 16.78 4.20
C GLU A 586 -21.74 17.36 3.62
N ILE A 587 -21.61 18.53 2.98
CA ILE A 587 -22.69 19.16 2.27
C ILE A 587 -22.38 19.04 0.77
N SER A 588 -23.31 18.48 0.01
CA SER A 588 -23.15 18.27 -1.40
C SER A 588 -24.37 18.77 -2.18
N PHE A 589 -24.16 19.16 -3.43
CA PHE A 589 -25.23 19.60 -4.34
C PHE A 589 -25.66 18.45 -5.25
N ASP A 590 -26.92 18.09 -5.20
CA ASP A 590 -27.54 17.14 -6.14
C ASP A 590 -27.94 17.86 -7.42
N ARG A 591 -27.25 17.57 -8.52
CA ARG A 591 -27.51 18.18 -9.84
C ARG A 591 -28.89 17.79 -10.43
N THR A 592 -29.46 16.66 -10.01
CA THR A 592 -30.74 16.19 -10.53
C THR A 592 -31.89 16.84 -9.78
N ALA A 593 -31.81 16.87 -8.46
CA ALA A 593 -32.81 17.47 -7.59
C ALA A 593 -32.67 19.00 -7.48
N LEU A 594 -31.50 19.54 -7.86
CA LEU A 594 -31.10 20.94 -7.68
C LEU A 594 -31.26 21.39 -6.20
N SER A 595 -30.74 20.57 -5.30
CA SER A 595 -30.87 20.77 -3.85
C SER A 595 -29.60 20.36 -3.13
N LEU A 596 -29.40 20.90 -1.93
CA LEU A 596 -28.35 20.48 -1.03
C LEU A 596 -28.75 19.20 -0.28
N HIS A 597 -27.77 18.36 -0.06
CA HIS A 597 -27.85 17.24 0.87
C HIS A 597 -26.71 17.34 1.86
N ALA A 598 -27.04 17.29 3.15
CA ALA A 598 -26.03 17.20 4.20
C ALA A 598 -26.07 15.80 4.80
N ARG A 599 -24.89 15.24 5.01
CA ARG A 599 -24.70 13.95 5.67
C ARG A 599 -23.59 14.05 6.67
N ARG A 600 -23.79 13.48 7.82
CA ARG A 600 -22.72 13.23 8.79
C ARG A 600 -22.11 11.88 8.47
N LYS A 601 -20.83 11.89 8.12
CA LYS A 601 -20.05 10.67 7.87
C LYS A 601 -19.15 10.38 9.05
N LYS A 602 -19.14 9.13 9.48
CA LYS A 602 -18.09 8.58 10.34
C LYS A 602 -17.18 7.72 9.48
N THR A 603 -15.90 8.03 9.46
CA THR A 603 -14.92 7.26 8.67
C THR A 603 -13.78 6.76 9.54
N LEU A 604 -13.35 5.53 9.28
CA LEU A 604 -12.07 5.01 9.74
C LEU A 604 -11.13 5.01 8.52
N HIS A 605 -10.30 6.03 8.40
CA HIS A 605 -9.49 6.28 7.20
C HIS A 605 -10.36 6.23 5.91
N ALA A 606 -10.09 5.30 4.98
CA ALA A 606 -10.84 5.17 3.74
C ALA A 606 -12.21 4.44 3.88
N ILE A 607 -12.55 3.91 5.04
CA ILE A 607 -13.80 3.19 5.26
C ILE A 607 -14.87 4.11 5.85
N THR A 608 -16.01 4.23 5.17
CA THR A 608 -17.19 4.85 5.74
C THR A 608 -17.90 3.84 6.64
N LEU A 609 -17.93 4.10 7.95
CA LEU A 609 -18.62 3.27 8.95
C LEU A 609 -20.12 3.53 8.92
N SER A 610 -20.51 4.79 8.98
CA SER A 610 -21.91 5.20 8.92
C SER A 610 -22.10 6.52 8.21
N GLU A 611 -23.26 6.69 7.59
CA GLU A 611 -23.74 7.95 7.04
C GLU A 611 -25.15 8.23 7.60
N ALA A 612 -25.34 9.39 8.17
CA ALA A 612 -26.64 9.83 8.66
C ALA A 612 -27.03 11.15 8.00
N PRO A 613 -28.29 11.32 7.58
CA PRO A 613 -28.78 12.61 7.11
C PRO A 613 -28.60 13.67 8.18
N LEU A 614 -28.14 14.85 7.78
CA LEU A 614 -27.98 15.99 8.65
C LEU A 614 -28.96 17.10 8.23
N ALA A 615 -29.60 17.72 9.21
CA ALA A 615 -30.42 18.90 8.94
C ALA A 615 -29.51 20.06 8.52
N LEU A 616 -29.85 20.65 7.37
CA LEU A 616 -29.14 21.82 6.87
C LEU A 616 -29.54 23.06 7.70
N SER A 617 -28.57 23.76 8.20
CA SER A 617 -28.77 25.09 8.81
C SER A 617 -28.40 26.19 7.80
N PRO A 618 -29.19 27.23 7.65
CA PRO A 618 -28.86 28.37 6.81
C PRO A 618 -27.52 28.98 7.19
N SER A 619 -26.64 29.13 6.22
CA SER A 619 -25.33 29.78 6.38
C SER A 619 -24.88 30.35 5.04
N VAL A 620 -23.90 31.22 5.07
CA VAL A 620 -23.26 31.73 3.84
C VAL A 620 -22.61 30.58 3.03
N GLU A 621 -22.08 29.58 3.72
CA GLU A 621 -21.45 28.42 3.11
C GLU A 621 -22.47 27.56 2.36
N THR A 622 -23.61 27.23 2.99
CA THR A 622 -24.69 26.46 2.33
C THR A 622 -25.25 27.22 1.11
N ALA A 623 -25.47 28.52 1.25
CA ALA A 623 -25.92 29.36 0.15
C ALA A 623 -24.90 29.38 -1.00
N ARG A 624 -23.61 29.43 -0.68
CA ARG A 624 -22.54 29.40 -1.69
C ARG A 624 -22.49 28.06 -2.43
N ILE A 625 -22.54 26.93 -1.71
CA ILE A 625 -22.56 25.59 -2.35
C ILE A 625 -23.79 25.44 -3.26
N LEU A 626 -24.96 25.97 -2.83
CA LEU A 626 -26.17 25.96 -3.64
C LEU A 626 -26.02 26.83 -4.89
N ALA A 627 -25.47 28.04 -4.74
CA ALA A 627 -25.22 28.95 -5.85
C ALA A 627 -24.23 28.36 -6.87
N ASP A 628 -23.09 27.84 -6.39
CA ASP A 628 -22.08 27.21 -7.24
C ASP A 628 -22.67 26.01 -7.99
N GLY A 629 -23.48 25.20 -7.30
CA GLY A 629 -24.19 24.08 -7.91
C GLY A 629 -25.19 24.50 -8.99
N ILE A 630 -25.96 25.56 -8.76
CA ILE A 630 -26.92 26.12 -9.74
C ILE A 630 -26.18 26.71 -10.95
N VAL A 631 -25.11 27.47 -10.71
CA VAL A 631 -24.24 28.01 -11.78
C VAL A 631 -23.68 26.87 -12.64
N ALA A 632 -23.16 25.81 -12.02
CA ALA A 632 -22.64 24.64 -12.73
C ALA A 632 -23.72 23.84 -13.49
N ALA A 633 -24.98 23.90 -13.03
CA ALA A 633 -26.13 23.32 -13.74
C ALA A 633 -26.66 24.20 -14.87
N GLY A 634 -26.25 25.46 -14.90
CA GLY A 634 -26.60 26.48 -15.89
C GLY A 634 -27.71 27.44 -15.44
N LEU A 635 -27.46 28.75 -15.61
CA LEU A 635 -28.39 29.84 -15.22
C LEU A 635 -29.77 29.75 -15.86
N GLY A 636 -29.92 29.05 -17.00
CA GLY A 636 -31.22 28.77 -17.61
C GLY A 636 -32.16 27.91 -16.76
N ARG A 637 -31.67 27.28 -15.67
CA ARG A 637 -32.49 26.55 -14.70
C ARG A 637 -33.18 27.45 -13.68
N LEU A 638 -32.71 28.71 -13.53
CA LEU A 638 -33.37 29.67 -12.68
C LEU A 638 -34.80 29.97 -13.14
N PRO A 639 -35.70 30.37 -12.24
CA PRO A 639 -37.11 30.60 -12.55
C PRO A 639 -37.32 31.95 -13.26
N TRP A 640 -36.79 32.10 -14.47
CA TRP A 640 -36.88 33.30 -15.26
C TRP A 640 -38.34 33.63 -15.62
N SER A 641 -38.86 34.75 -15.14
CA SER A 641 -40.11 35.31 -15.67
C SER A 641 -39.87 36.06 -16.99
N LYS A 642 -40.93 36.26 -17.75
CA LYS A 642 -40.86 37.11 -18.97
C LYS A 642 -40.42 38.54 -18.64
N SER A 643 -40.89 39.07 -17.53
CA SER A 643 -40.52 40.42 -17.05
C SER A 643 -39.04 40.50 -16.66
N ALA A 644 -38.52 39.49 -15.97
CA ALA A 644 -37.11 39.47 -15.60
C ALA A 644 -36.17 39.38 -16.81
N LYS A 645 -36.55 38.57 -17.82
CA LYS A 645 -35.80 38.49 -19.09
C LYS A 645 -35.81 39.84 -19.83
N GLN A 646 -36.99 40.41 -20.02
CA GLN A 646 -37.13 41.73 -20.67
C GLN A 646 -36.33 42.82 -19.90
N TRP A 647 -36.34 42.75 -18.57
CA TRP A 647 -35.57 43.70 -17.76
C TRP A 647 -34.08 43.52 -17.98
N ARG A 648 -33.59 42.30 -17.99
CA ARG A 648 -32.19 41.96 -18.27
C ARG A 648 -31.78 42.48 -19.65
N ASP A 649 -32.60 42.20 -20.68
CA ASP A 649 -32.31 42.59 -22.06
C ASP A 649 -32.25 44.11 -22.23
N ARG A 650 -33.12 44.87 -21.53
CA ARG A 650 -33.10 46.35 -21.47
C ARG A 650 -31.78 46.86 -20.87
N VAL A 651 -31.30 46.26 -19.75
CA VAL A 651 -30.01 46.65 -19.11
C VAL A 651 -28.86 46.34 -20.05
N MET A 652 -28.86 45.14 -20.66
CA MET A 652 -27.79 44.74 -21.59
C MET A 652 -27.80 45.60 -22.86
N PHE A 653 -28.95 45.98 -23.34
CA PHE A 653 -29.08 46.94 -24.46
C PHE A 653 -28.39 48.29 -24.13
N LEU A 654 -28.65 48.84 -22.93
CA LEU A 654 -27.99 50.11 -22.52
C LEU A 654 -26.48 49.91 -22.24
N ARG A 655 -26.09 48.74 -21.73
CA ARG A 655 -24.68 48.41 -21.60
C ARG A 655 -23.95 48.40 -22.96
N GLN A 656 -24.61 47.84 -23.98
CA GLN A 656 -24.03 47.83 -25.34
C GLN A 656 -23.91 49.24 -25.91
N ALA A 657 -24.86 50.12 -25.59
CA ALA A 657 -24.92 51.47 -26.08
C ALA A 657 -24.00 52.47 -25.32
N GLU A 658 -23.78 52.29 -24.04
CA GLU A 658 -23.11 53.25 -23.12
C GLU A 658 -21.89 52.64 -22.39
N GLY A 659 -21.58 51.35 -22.57
CA GLY A 659 -20.41 50.66 -21.97
C GLY A 659 -20.60 50.31 -20.48
N ASP A 660 -19.47 50.24 -19.78
CA ASP A 660 -19.37 49.69 -18.42
C ASP A 660 -20.03 50.55 -17.32
N SER A 661 -20.68 51.66 -17.66
CA SER A 661 -21.56 52.36 -16.71
C SER A 661 -22.81 51.54 -16.32
N TRP A 662 -23.17 50.52 -17.09
CA TRP A 662 -24.22 49.55 -16.83
C TRP A 662 -23.66 48.19 -16.41
N PRO A 663 -24.29 47.47 -15.45
CA PRO A 663 -23.82 46.16 -14.99
C PRO A 663 -23.85 45.13 -16.15
N ASP A 664 -22.91 44.21 -16.10
CA ASP A 664 -22.89 43.08 -17.01
C ASP A 664 -23.85 41.98 -16.52
N LEU A 665 -24.97 41.86 -17.19
CA LEU A 665 -25.98 40.84 -16.94
C LEU A 665 -25.97 39.74 -18.01
N SER A 666 -24.90 39.63 -18.81
CA SER A 666 -24.67 38.43 -19.65
C SER A 666 -24.58 37.17 -18.79
N ASP A 667 -24.69 35.99 -19.40
CA ASP A 667 -24.54 34.76 -18.62
C ASP A 667 -23.16 34.68 -17.98
N GLU A 668 -22.10 35.10 -18.66
CA GLU A 668 -20.73 35.18 -18.12
C GLU A 668 -20.62 36.19 -16.98
N GLY A 669 -21.23 37.38 -17.13
CA GLY A 669 -21.22 38.43 -16.10
C GLY A 669 -21.98 38.01 -14.85
N LEU A 670 -23.14 37.35 -15.01
CA LEU A 670 -23.93 36.83 -13.90
C LEU A 670 -23.23 35.68 -13.18
N VAL A 671 -22.54 34.79 -13.92
CA VAL A 671 -21.70 33.74 -13.32
C VAL A 671 -20.55 34.34 -12.54
N ALA A 672 -19.83 35.29 -13.12
CA ALA A 672 -18.69 35.93 -12.47
C ALA A 672 -19.07 36.68 -11.20
N SER A 673 -20.27 37.23 -11.11
CA SER A 673 -20.78 37.99 -9.97
C SER A 673 -21.75 37.18 -9.08
N ALA A 674 -21.86 35.85 -9.27
CA ALA A 674 -22.82 35.02 -8.54
C ALA A 674 -22.71 35.13 -7.02
N ALA A 675 -21.50 35.32 -6.50
CA ALA A 675 -21.27 35.54 -5.07
C ALA A 675 -21.96 36.79 -4.52
N ASP A 676 -22.15 37.83 -5.34
CA ASP A 676 -22.68 39.13 -4.91
C ASP A 676 -24.22 39.21 -4.96
N TRP A 677 -24.85 38.45 -5.88
CA TRP A 677 -26.29 38.52 -6.06
C TRP A 677 -27.05 37.24 -5.79
N LEU A 678 -26.47 36.08 -6.13
CA LEU A 678 -27.18 34.80 -6.00
C LEU A 678 -26.99 34.22 -4.59
N VAL A 679 -25.76 34.27 -4.03
CA VAL A 679 -25.47 33.74 -2.69
C VAL A 679 -26.33 34.41 -1.63
N PRO A 680 -26.45 35.77 -1.53
CA PRO A 680 -27.32 36.41 -0.55
C PRO A 680 -28.80 36.01 -0.71
N ALA A 681 -29.26 35.86 -1.96
CA ALA A 681 -30.64 35.53 -2.25
C ALA A 681 -31.00 34.04 -1.98
N LEU A 682 -29.97 33.18 -1.78
CA LEU A 682 -30.12 31.78 -1.43
C LEU A 682 -29.83 31.48 0.05
N TYR A 683 -29.58 32.48 0.89
CA TYR A 683 -29.11 32.29 2.27
C TYR A 683 -30.01 31.39 3.12
N ASP A 684 -31.31 31.43 2.94
CA ASP A 684 -32.31 30.65 3.68
C ASP A 684 -32.86 29.45 2.86
N LYS A 685 -32.28 29.15 1.70
CA LYS A 685 -32.74 28.12 0.79
C LYS A 685 -31.81 26.89 0.82
N THR A 686 -32.41 25.74 0.66
CA THR A 686 -31.71 24.46 0.52
C THR A 686 -31.90 23.83 -0.85
N SER A 687 -32.83 24.36 -1.64
CA SER A 687 -33.17 23.84 -2.96
C SER A 687 -33.58 24.96 -3.91
N LEU A 688 -33.29 24.81 -5.18
CA LEU A 688 -33.77 25.73 -6.22
C LEU A 688 -35.33 25.80 -6.29
N LYS A 689 -36.04 24.78 -5.83
CA LYS A 689 -37.51 24.80 -5.73
C LYS A 689 -38.06 25.85 -4.78
N GLU A 690 -37.27 26.23 -3.76
CA GLU A 690 -37.60 27.27 -2.79
C GLU A 690 -37.29 28.67 -3.31
N PHE A 691 -36.59 28.80 -4.43
CA PHE A 691 -36.22 30.05 -5.07
C PHE A 691 -37.23 30.42 -6.13
N SER A 692 -38.04 31.43 -5.87
CA SER A 692 -39.11 31.84 -6.77
C SER A 692 -38.66 32.81 -7.87
N ALA A 693 -39.50 33.03 -8.87
CA ALA A 693 -39.29 34.06 -9.88
C ALA A 693 -39.28 35.50 -9.28
N GLY A 694 -39.91 35.69 -8.13
CA GLY A 694 -39.83 36.93 -7.35
C GLY A 694 -38.47 37.16 -6.74
N ASP A 695 -37.94 36.10 -6.09
CA ASP A 695 -36.59 36.12 -5.47
C ASP A 695 -35.51 36.41 -6.53
N LEU A 696 -35.62 35.77 -7.73
CA LEU A 696 -34.73 36.04 -8.85
C LEU A 696 -34.80 37.51 -9.29
N SER A 697 -36.02 38.02 -9.43
CA SER A 697 -36.19 39.41 -9.88
C SER A 697 -35.63 40.40 -8.85
N GLU A 698 -35.82 40.17 -7.55
CA GLU A 698 -35.26 40.99 -6.48
C GLU A 698 -33.73 40.96 -6.45
N ALA A 699 -33.15 39.76 -6.56
CA ALA A 699 -31.70 39.56 -6.61
C ALA A 699 -31.05 40.28 -7.79
N LEU A 700 -31.65 40.18 -8.99
CA LEU A 700 -31.19 40.88 -10.20
C LEU A 700 -31.32 42.39 -10.08
N LEU A 701 -32.46 42.92 -9.50
CA LEU A 701 -32.64 44.32 -9.24
C LEU A 701 -31.58 44.90 -8.28
N GLY A 702 -31.05 44.07 -7.39
CA GLY A 702 -29.94 44.43 -6.50
C GLY A 702 -28.64 44.80 -7.24
N LEU A 703 -28.43 44.19 -8.42
CA LEU A 703 -27.25 44.48 -9.25
C LEU A 703 -27.30 45.83 -9.94
N LEU A 704 -28.48 46.45 -10.10
CA LEU A 704 -28.63 47.75 -10.73
C LEU A 704 -28.60 48.88 -9.69
N PRO A 705 -27.60 49.77 -9.73
CA PRO A 705 -27.57 50.97 -8.88
C PRO A 705 -28.87 51.74 -8.98
N TRP A 706 -29.32 52.27 -7.83
CA TRP A 706 -30.62 52.95 -7.74
C TRP A 706 -30.75 54.14 -8.71
N GLU A 707 -29.64 54.83 -8.97
CA GLU A 707 -29.56 55.98 -9.88
C GLU A 707 -29.84 55.59 -11.33
N LEU A 708 -29.49 54.35 -11.72
CA LEU A 708 -29.72 53.82 -13.06
C LEU A 708 -31.12 53.29 -13.28
N ARG A 709 -31.91 53.03 -12.23
CA ARG A 709 -33.27 52.51 -12.33
C ARG A 709 -34.20 53.49 -13.04
N ALA A 710 -34.16 54.78 -12.63
CA ALA A 710 -34.97 55.83 -13.31
C ALA A 710 -34.49 56.10 -14.74
N ARG A 711 -33.23 55.90 -15.03
CA ARG A 711 -32.68 56.00 -16.38
C ARG A 711 -33.15 54.83 -17.23
N LEU A 712 -33.14 53.62 -16.72
CA LEU A 712 -33.58 52.42 -17.42
C LEU A 712 -35.04 52.58 -17.95
N GLU A 713 -35.96 53.06 -17.10
CA GLU A 713 -37.37 53.25 -17.47
C GLU A 713 -37.55 54.34 -18.55
N ARG A 714 -36.74 55.35 -18.52
CA ARG A 714 -36.79 56.45 -19.49
C ARG A 714 -36.09 56.12 -20.80
N GLU A 715 -34.94 55.47 -20.73
CA GLU A 715 -34.02 55.33 -21.90
C GLU A 715 -34.20 54.00 -22.62
N ALA A 716 -34.69 52.99 -21.93
CA ALA A 716 -35.07 51.67 -22.52
C ALA A 716 -36.45 51.24 -21.99
N PRO A 717 -37.53 51.93 -22.39
CA PRO A 717 -38.89 51.65 -21.89
C PRO A 717 -39.32 50.22 -22.29
N THR A 718 -40.22 49.61 -21.49
CA THR A 718 -40.77 48.29 -21.79
C THR A 718 -41.72 48.30 -23.01
N HIS A 719 -42.35 49.40 -23.24
CA HIS A 719 -43.35 49.55 -24.34
C HIS A 719 -43.16 50.88 -25.04
N PHE A 720 -43.50 50.88 -26.28
CA PHE A 720 -43.69 52.10 -27.11
C PHE A 720 -45.17 52.41 -27.23
N GLU A 721 -45.57 53.66 -26.94
CA GLU A 721 -46.93 54.09 -27.13
C GLU A 721 -47.11 54.54 -28.58
N ALA A 722 -47.92 53.77 -29.31
CA ALA A 722 -48.28 54.14 -30.70
C ALA A 722 -49.25 55.37 -30.70
N PRO A 723 -49.31 56.12 -31.83
CA PRO A 723 -50.22 57.22 -31.96
C PRO A 723 -51.73 56.95 -31.65
N THR A 724 -52.09 55.67 -31.67
CA THR A 724 -53.40 55.18 -31.26
C THR A 724 -53.59 55.01 -29.79
N GLY A 725 -52.58 55.26 -28.96
CA GLY A 725 -52.51 54.87 -27.50
C GLY A 725 -52.35 53.39 -27.26
N THR A 726 -51.95 52.58 -28.29
CA THR A 726 -51.59 51.16 -28.07
C THR A 726 -50.20 51.06 -27.46
N MET A 727 -50.08 50.34 -26.29
CA MET A 727 -48.80 50.02 -25.72
C MET A 727 -48.25 48.80 -26.43
N LEU A 728 -47.16 48.93 -27.17
CA LEU A 728 -46.49 47.90 -27.93
C LEU A 728 -45.22 47.46 -27.18
N ALA A 729 -45.11 46.22 -26.83
CA ALA A 729 -43.92 45.73 -26.17
C ALA A 729 -42.70 45.85 -27.06
N ILE A 730 -41.57 46.32 -26.52
CA ILE A 730 -40.30 46.41 -27.24
C ILE A 730 -39.53 45.10 -26.97
N ASP A 731 -39.20 44.40 -28.04
CA ASP A 731 -38.33 43.22 -28.02
C ASP A 731 -36.87 43.68 -28.13
N TYR A 732 -36.09 43.54 -27.02
CA TYR A 732 -34.68 43.88 -26.95
C TYR A 732 -33.74 42.74 -27.34
N GLU A 733 -34.22 41.51 -27.45
CA GLU A 733 -33.45 40.33 -27.86
C GLU A 733 -33.35 40.19 -29.41
N ALA A 734 -34.16 40.91 -30.17
CA ALA A 734 -34.16 40.80 -31.60
C ALA A 734 -32.79 41.09 -32.22
N GLU A 735 -32.27 40.22 -33.10
CA GLU A 735 -30.96 40.33 -33.71
C GLU A 735 -30.71 41.68 -34.40
N GLN A 736 -31.78 42.30 -34.92
CA GLN A 736 -31.69 43.57 -35.60
C GLN A 736 -31.74 44.79 -34.69
N GLY A 737 -31.75 44.59 -33.33
CA GLY A 737 -31.93 45.64 -32.34
C GLY A 737 -33.36 45.78 -31.84
N PRO A 738 -33.64 46.75 -30.95
CA PRO A 738 -34.96 46.91 -30.30
C PRO A 738 -36.11 47.01 -31.28
N THR A 739 -36.98 46.01 -31.29
CA THR A 739 -38.00 45.81 -32.32
C THR A 739 -39.41 45.95 -31.76
N ILE A 740 -40.29 46.58 -32.49
CA ILE A 740 -41.73 46.60 -32.23
C ILE A 740 -42.51 46.06 -33.41
N ALA A 741 -43.42 45.16 -33.15
CA ALA A 741 -44.35 44.65 -34.14
C ALA A 741 -45.66 45.46 -34.09
N VAL A 742 -45.94 46.16 -35.10
CA VAL A 742 -47.04 47.14 -35.13
C VAL A 742 -47.85 47.15 -36.46
N ARG A 743 -49.17 47.24 -36.38
CA ARG A 743 -49.97 47.36 -37.57
C ARG A 743 -49.72 48.73 -38.19
N LEU A 744 -49.52 48.75 -39.47
CA LEU A 744 -49.30 49.97 -40.29
C LEU A 744 -50.21 51.12 -39.90
N GLN A 745 -51.50 50.84 -39.75
CA GLN A 745 -52.53 51.88 -39.52
C GLN A 745 -52.42 52.52 -38.10
N GLU A 746 -51.76 51.91 -37.21
CA GLU A 746 -51.54 52.44 -35.84
C GLU A 746 -50.45 53.50 -35.83
N LEU A 747 -49.59 53.52 -36.86
CA LEU A 747 -48.51 54.51 -37.02
C LEU A 747 -48.85 55.67 -37.91
N PHE A 748 -50.06 55.73 -38.48
CA PHE A 748 -50.43 56.87 -39.31
C PHE A 748 -50.40 58.17 -38.53
N GLY A 749 -49.96 59.24 -39.14
CA GLY A 749 -49.71 60.54 -38.57
C GLY A 749 -48.37 60.71 -37.86
N LEU A 750 -47.56 59.62 -37.74
CA LEU A 750 -46.25 59.69 -37.17
C LEU A 750 -45.20 60.07 -38.23
N ASN A 751 -44.67 61.28 -38.12
CA ASN A 751 -43.72 61.87 -39.06
C ASN A 751 -42.27 61.78 -38.68
N THR A 752 -42.01 61.26 -37.49
CA THR A 752 -40.68 61.01 -36.99
C THR A 752 -40.55 59.53 -36.71
N HIS A 753 -39.35 59.03 -36.95
CA HIS A 753 -39.08 57.66 -36.64
C HIS A 753 -38.98 57.49 -35.11
N PRO A 754 -39.65 56.48 -34.49
CA PRO A 754 -39.54 56.31 -33.06
C PRO A 754 -38.13 55.79 -32.65
N SER A 755 -37.63 56.37 -31.58
CA SER A 755 -36.28 56.04 -31.06
C SER A 755 -36.27 56.05 -29.59
N ILE A 756 -35.31 55.28 -29.01
CA ILE A 756 -35.02 55.12 -27.60
C ILE A 756 -33.61 55.56 -27.28
N ALA A 757 -33.14 55.41 -26.04
CA ALA A 757 -31.80 55.81 -25.59
C ALA A 757 -31.48 57.29 -25.90
N LYS A 758 -32.38 58.22 -25.48
CA LYS A 758 -32.28 59.62 -25.75
C LYS A 758 -32.25 59.98 -27.24
N GLY A 759 -32.97 59.23 -28.06
CA GLY A 759 -32.99 59.39 -29.48
C GLY A 759 -31.83 58.82 -30.30
N LYS A 760 -30.89 58.19 -29.68
CA LYS A 760 -29.68 57.61 -30.31
C LYS A 760 -29.95 56.34 -31.08
N VAL A 761 -30.93 55.52 -30.65
CA VAL A 761 -31.19 54.23 -31.25
C VAL A 761 -32.61 54.23 -31.87
N PRO A 762 -32.72 54.12 -33.19
CA PRO A 762 -34.02 53.99 -33.83
C PRO A 762 -34.59 52.56 -33.54
N LEU A 763 -35.87 52.52 -33.24
CA LEU A 763 -36.60 51.24 -33.09
C LEU A 763 -36.72 50.55 -34.45
N VAL A 764 -36.56 49.26 -34.49
CA VAL A 764 -36.87 48.46 -35.66
C VAL A 764 -38.37 48.23 -35.65
N LEU A 765 -39.06 48.73 -36.75
CA LEU A 765 -40.47 48.58 -36.92
C LEU A 765 -40.78 47.34 -37.78
N GLU A 766 -41.29 46.30 -37.19
CA GLU A 766 -41.87 45.19 -37.90
C GLU A 766 -43.34 45.57 -38.23
N LEU A 767 -43.51 46.09 -39.45
CA LEU A 767 -44.81 46.54 -39.91
C LEU A 767 -45.71 45.36 -40.25
N LEU A 768 -46.88 45.32 -39.61
CA LEU A 768 -47.84 44.24 -39.77
C LEU A 768 -49.03 44.65 -40.60
N SER A 769 -49.54 43.72 -41.36
CA SER A 769 -50.88 43.86 -42.04
C SER A 769 -51.98 43.90 -40.96
N PRO A 770 -53.21 44.27 -41.34
CA PRO A 770 -54.36 44.21 -40.44
C PRO A 770 -54.55 42.81 -39.77
N ALA A 771 -54.19 41.75 -40.47
CA ALA A 771 -54.24 40.38 -39.93
C ALA A 771 -52.97 39.96 -39.17
N GLN A 772 -52.16 40.92 -38.72
CA GLN A 772 -50.94 40.67 -37.93
C GLN A 772 -49.87 39.82 -38.67
N ARG A 773 -49.81 39.92 -39.99
CA ARG A 773 -48.73 39.24 -40.74
C ARG A 773 -47.67 40.25 -41.09
N PRO A 774 -46.37 39.93 -40.98
CA PRO A 774 -45.26 40.77 -41.32
C PRO A 774 -45.41 41.23 -42.82
N VAL A 775 -45.19 42.52 -43.04
CA VAL A 775 -45.26 43.14 -44.35
C VAL A 775 -43.90 43.69 -44.75
N GLN A 776 -43.28 44.42 -43.84
CA GLN A 776 -41.97 45.04 -44.04
C GLN A 776 -41.31 45.37 -42.71
N VAL A 777 -39.99 45.33 -42.66
CA VAL A 777 -39.19 45.82 -41.52
C VAL A 777 -38.54 47.13 -41.96
N THR A 778 -38.57 48.14 -41.08
CA THR A 778 -37.97 49.44 -41.39
C THR A 778 -37.34 50.08 -40.14
N ARG A 779 -36.27 50.83 -40.36
CA ARG A 779 -35.64 51.75 -39.38
C ARG A 779 -35.78 53.21 -39.80
N ASP A 780 -36.52 53.47 -40.84
CA ASP A 780 -36.86 54.82 -41.33
C ASP A 780 -38.33 54.86 -41.75
N LEU A 781 -39.19 55.22 -40.80
CA LEU A 781 -40.61 55.33 -41.05
C LEU A 781 -40.96 56.45 -42.05
N PRO A 782 -40.37 57.64 -41.92
CA PRO A 782 -40.61 58.70 -42.97
C PRO A 782 -40.12 58.28 -44.33
N GLY A 783 -39.01 57.59 -44.48
CA GLY A 783 -38.53 57.03 -45.74
C GLY A 783 -39.48 55.93 -46.27
N PHE A 784 -40.02 55.09 -45.43
CA PHE A 784 -41.00 54.08 -45.78
C PHE A 784 -42.29 54.73 -46.30
N TRP A 785 -42.79 55.80 -45.63
CA TRP A 785 -43.99 56.53 -46.06
C TRP A 785 -43.80 57.11 -47.44
N ARG A 786 -42.64 57.68 -47.76
CA ARG A 786 -42.34 58.30 -49.07
C ARG A 786 -42.02 57.31 -50.16
N GLY A 787 -41.59 56.13 -49.83
CA GLY A 787 -41.08 55.11 -50.76
C GLY A 787 -41.99 53.87 -50.86
N SER A 788 -41.65 52.82 -50.14
CA SER A 788 -42.27 51.50 -50.29
C SER A 788 -43.73 51.41 -49.85
N TYR A 789 -44.26 52.40 -49.11
CA TYR A 789 -45.65 52.38 -48.66
C TYR A 789 -46.62 52.34 -49.84
N ALA A 790 -46.37 53.05 -50.98
CA ALA A 790 -47.26 53.05 -52.17
C ALA A 790 -47.45 51.63 -52.74
N ALA A 791 -46.43 50.82 -52.79
CA ALA A 791 -46.47 49.43 -53.22
C ALA A 791 -47.22 48.54 -52.21
N VAL A 792 -46.90 48.70 -50.93
CA VAL A 792 -47.57 48.00 -49.81
C VAL A 792 -49.02 48.30 -49.71
N ARG A 793 -49.45 49.59 -49.95
CA ARG A 793 -50.84 50.05 -50.03
C ARG A 793 -51.57 49.38 -51.18
N SER A 794 -50.93 49.30 -52.33
CA SER A 794 -51.56 48.67 -53.51
C SER A 794 -51.87 47.22 -53.28
N ASP A 795 -50.94 46.45 -52.72
CA ASP A 795 -51.08 45.02 -52.40
C ASP A 795 -52.14 44.80 -51.31
N LEU A 796 -52.03 45.55 -50.21
CA LEU A 796 -52.87 45.33 -49.02
C LEU A 796 -54.28 45.89 -49.17
N ARG A 797 -54.52 46.91 -50.00
CA ARG A 797 -55.85 47.49 -50.28
C ARG A 797 -56.76 46.45 -50.93
N GLY A 798 -56.21 45.61 -51.79
CA GLY A 798 -56.99 44.55 -52.42
C GLY A 798 -57.38 43.42 -51.43
N ARG A 799 -56.50 43.09 -50.51
CA ARG A 799 -56.69 42.00 -49.48
C ARG A 799 -57.48 42.49 -48.27
N TYR A 800 -57.41 43.77 -47.91
CA TYR A 800 -58.09 44.37 -46.75
C TYR A 800 -58.89 45.65 -47.11
N PRO A 801 -59.89 45.62 -47.99
CA PRO A 801 -60.54 46.78 -48.49
C PRO A 801 -61.34 47.62 -47.49
N ARG A 802 -61.64 47.03 -46.34
CA ARG A 802 -62.37 47.70 -45.23
C ARG A 802 -61.41 48.52 -44.29
N HIS A 803 -60.08 48.39 -44.43
CA HIS A 803 -59.17 49.19 -43.70
C HIS A 803 -58.81 50.47 -44.37
N PRO A 804 -58.46 51.55 -43.66
CA PRO A 804 -58.06 52.83 -44.29
C PRO A 804 -56.71 52.64 -44.95
N TRP A 805 -56.57 53.11 -46.19
CA TRP A 805 -55.33 53.10 -46.98
C TRP A 805 -55.12 54.50 -47.54
N PRO A 806 -54.75 55.53 -46.73
CA PRO A 806 -54.55 56.91 -47.16
C PRO A 806 -53.46 57.03 -48.21
N GLU A 807 -53.60 58.13 -49.05
CA GLU A 807 -52.53 58.46 -50.01
C GLU A 807 -51.26 59.01 -49.29
N ASP A 808 -51.53 59.83 -48.30
CA ASP A 808 -50.55 60.37 -47.45
C ASP A 808 -50.72 59.80 -46.04
N PRO A 809 -49.91 58.75 -45.67
CA PRO A 809 -49.95 58.14 -44.36
C PRO A 809 -49.41 59.05 -43.25
N ALA A 810 -48.56 60.03 -43.57
CA ALA A 810 -47.91 60.91 -42.62
C ALA A 810 -48.88 61.95 -42.02
N SER A 811 -49.91 62.25 -42.71
CA SER A 811 -50.99 63.24 -42.30
C SER A 811 -52.26 62.54 -41.86
N ALA A 812 -52.38 61.24 -42.05
CA ALA A 812 -53.56 60.48 -41.75
C ALA A 812 -53.82 60.22 -40.30
N MET A 813 -55.04 60.17 -39.87
CA MET A 813 -55.35 59.83 -38.45
C MET A 813 -55.05 58.35 -38.14
N PRO A 814 -54.34 58.05 -37.06
CA PRO A 814 -54.09 56.69 -36.65
C PRO A 814 -55.35 56.00 -36.22
N THR A 815 -55.49 54.68 -36.50
CA THR A 815 -56.70 53.94 -36.15
C THR A 815 -56.48 52.47 -35.83
N ARG A 816 -57.22 51.93 -34.93
CA ARG A 816 -57.34 50.49 -34.64
C ARG A 816 -58.54 49.85 -35.27
N ARG A 817 -59.47 50.65 -35.82
CA ARG A 817 -60.76 50.20 -36.29
C ARG A 817 -60.85 50.07 -37.81
N VAL A 818 -61.65 49.16 -38.28
CA VAL A 818 -62.04 49.09 -39.67
C VAL A 818 -63.19 50.11 -39.98
N LYS A 819 -63.31 50.51 -41.16
CA LYS A 819 -64.47 51.37 -41.59
C LYS A 819 -65.81 50.66 -41.29
N PRO A 820 -66.80 51.36 -40.79
CA PRO A 820 -68.17 50.81 -40.66
C PRO A 820 -68.71 50.25 -41.99
N ARG A 821 -69.56 49.21 -41.90
CA ARG A 821 -70.23 48.76 -43.12
C ARG A 821 -71.14 49.87 -43.67
N GLY A 822 -70.88 50.33 -44.89
CA GLY A 822 -71.73 51.26 -45.57
C GLY A 822 -71.25 52.74 -45.71
N THR A 823 -70.00 53.06 -45.32
CA THR A 823 -69.32 54.35 -45.57
C THR A 823 -68.24 54.27 -46.61
#